data_c0ed1d4d531da98e618f67483371eb8d
#
_entry.id   c0ed1d4d531da98e618f67483371eb8d
#
_cell.length_a   1.000
_cell.length_b   1.000
_cell.length_c   1.000
_cell.angle_alpha   90.00
_cell.angle_beta   90.00
_cell.angle_gamma   90.00
#
_symmetry.space_group_name_H-M   'P 1'
#
loop_
_entity.id
_entity.type
_entity.pdbx_description
1 polymer ?
#
loop_
_entity_poly.entity_id
_entity_poly.type
_entity_poly.pdbx_seq_one_letter_code
_entity_poly.pdbx_strand_id
1 'polypeptide(L)'
;MDIIRNSVWLSQGTDLLAEGLYRVLDFDRKVDLLILFKIKSERTGKPIPFSFSMFKYYIESNSITCKDYIYPSYMLVDEKELTDKDRGRRDENYNIIKDLVDDRMFLFDYALHKKSHLLMDYSRNKKISQYTIRTLLALYWRHGQDIYALLPAFSNCGAAGKSRIKHEIKLGNSKKNRALPNERSRVFILNERDINNIRKSLITYHYKVNGDTIKKTLERHIDLYFRDEIKTANLENRAPYVPSLKQFSYWNKKLFTKDFSINKKNTKKEIDLKMRALLGSVANTTVLPGDVFEIDSTVADVHLISSLNRRKVIGRPTIYTVVDRATRMIVGLHVSLYHASWRAARQALANCFMPKKEYCRLFGISITDDDWPCSHIPLTLMCDNGEMIGLKPQEEMTPLTKLEFAPVGRGDRKSIVERCFGILNDEVIHRLIGTTRRGKIVKGEPTPQSRACLTIQEVTSLLIREILAHNQRTYEELAYINPLLIENDLVISPKNSWMISLKHGRFSARAVGADEVIARLLIPVNANITAGGIQYNNLFYECDPEIASGVRVFGRTTCEARIDDNCVDYIYVRFDKNSIFKKHYLLKKRDVFKGKAHLDTDVMADWVDTQKEINLFTLDSLSNINNKDEFNRKGNERLNEIYKSRRVHGKDIKKNRKNELDSLGRTHVANGRSEPLLPSSSNVLLLPGREEKQRWLKGKKKTEDAE
;
A
#
# COMPACT_ATOMS: atom_id res chain seq x y z
N MET A 1 42.38 31.39 57.17
CA MET A 1 41.26 31.09 56.20
C MET A 1 39.97 31.04 57.00
N ASP A 2 38.96 31.78 56.57
CA ASP A 2 37.69 31.78 57.29
C ASP A 2 36.85 30.56 56.93
N ILE A 3 36.22 29.98 57.97
CA ILE A 3 35.27 28.88 57.83
C ILE A 3 33.97 29.47 57.35
N ILE A 4 33.55 29.09 56.15
CA ILE A 4 32.38 29.61 55.49
C ILE A 4 31.38 28.45 55.28
N ARG A 5 30.07 28.70 55.38
CA ARG A 5 29.01 27.74 55.08
C ARG A 5 29.16 27.21 53.65
N ASN A 6 28.99 25.92 53.47
CA ASN A 6 29.20 25.16 52.24
C ASN A 6 30.65 25.02 51.73
N SER A 7 31.66 25.59 52.45
CA SER A 7 33.05 25.31 52.13
C SER A 7 33.41 23.84 52.28
N VAL A 8 34.36 23.36 51.48
CA VAL A 8 34.77 21.96 51.47
C VAL A 8 36.21 21.83 51.94
N TRP A 9 36.42 20.94 52.87
CA TRP A 9 37.69 20.74 53.52
C TRP A 9 38.16 19.29 53.44
N LEU A 10 39.40 19.08 53.17
CA LEU A 10 40.06 17.77 53.16
C LEU A 10 40.77 17.54 54.51
N SER A 11 40.28 16.55 55.24
CA SER A 11 41.01 16.05 56.41
C SER A 11 41.97 14.94 55.98
N GLN A 12 43.23 15.04 56.44
CA GLN A 12 44.26 14.00 56.23
C GLN A 12 44.15 12.88 57.31
N GLY A 13 43.12 12.92 58.17
CA GLY A 13 42.97 12.02 59.29
C GLY A 13 43.52 12.67 60.56
N THR A 14 42.65 13.03 61.51
CA THR A 14 43.00 13.53 62.83
C THR A 14 42.40 12.63 63.90
N ASP A 15 42.79 12.78 65.15
CA ASP A 15 42.27 11.96 66.27
C ASP A 15 40.76 11.99 66.37
N LEU A 16 40.12 13.08 65.93
CA LEU A 16 38.70 13.29 66.01
C LEU A 16 37.93 13.24 64.70
N LEU A 17 38.62 13.39 63.56
CA LEU A 17 38.00 13.43 62.26
C LEU A 17 38.75 12.49 61.25
N ALA A 18 38.05 11.49 60.77
CA ALA A 18 38.64 10.53 59.83
C ALA A 18 39.07 11.20 58.52
N GLU A 19 39.99 10.58 57.80
CA GLU A 19 40.38 11.01 56.46
C GLU A 19 39.18 11.12 55.52
N GLY A 20 39.13 12.23 54.74
CA GLY A 20 38.10 12.44 53.70
C GLY A 20 37.76 13.89 53.49
N LEU A 21 36.85 14.11 52.52
CA LEU A 21 36.31 15.43 52.20
C LEU A 21 35.06 15.68 53.03
N TYR A 22 34.99 16.83 53.67
CA TYR A 22 33.92 17.28 54.51
C TYR A 22 33.39 18.63 54.05
N ARG A 23 32.10 18.82 54.07
CA ARG A 23 31.44 20.08 53.80
C ARG A 23 30.91 20.68 55.09
N VAL A 24 31.14 21.96 55.30
CA VAL A 24 30.60 22.73 56.38
C VAL A 24 29.14 23.05 56.07
N LEU A 25 28.18 22.49 56.83
CA LEU A 25 26.77 22.78 56.57
C LEU A 25 26.32 24.05 57.30
N ASP A 26 26.66 24.15 58.57
CA ASP A 26 26.39 25.32 59.38
C ASP A 26 27.33 25.34 60.62
N PHE A 27 27.41 26.44 61.33
CA PHE A 27 28.16 26.56 62.57
C PHE A 27 27.56 27.62 63.51
N ASP A 28 27.76 27.44 64.80
CA ASP A 28 27.48 28.42 65.85
C ASP A 28 28.72 28.64 66.70
N ARG A 29 29.31 29.83 66.56
CA ARG A 29 30.54 30.19 67.33
C ARG A 29 30.29 30.39 68.81
N LYS A 30 29.04 30.71 69.27
CA LYS A 30 28.71 30.93 70.67
C LYS A 30 28.66 29.66 71.48
N VAL A 31 28.25 28.55 70.81
CA VAL A 31 28.11 27.22 71.36
C VAL A 31 29.27 26.32 70.99
N ASP A 32 30.29 26.80 70.29
CA ASP A 32 31.42 26.07 69.79
C ASP A 32 31.04 24.84 68.93
N LEU A 33 30.02 24.97 68.10
CA LEU A 33 29.49 23.87 67.34
C LEU A 33 29.62 24.11 65.84
N LEU A 34 30.13 23.11 65.14
CA LEU A 34 30.24 23.04 63.69
C LEU A 34 29.58 21.76 63.19
N ILE A 35 28.80 21.87 62.15
CA ILE A 35 28.15 20.72 61.55
C ILE A 35 28.82 20.40 60.21
N LEU A 36 29.42 19.20 60.15
CA LEU A 36 30.12 18.68 58.97
C LEU A 36 29.31 17.59 58.26
N PHE A 37 29.48 17.51 56.97
CA PHE A 37 28.93 16.41 56.16
C PHE A 37 30.02 15.75 55.33
N LYS A 38 30.24 14.44 55.50
CA LYS A 38 31.25 13.70 54.77
C LYS A 38 30.76 13.47 53.32
N ILE A 39 31.45 14.02 52.32
CA ILE A 39 31.00 14.03 50.91
C ILE A 39 30.95 12.62 50.33
N LYS A 40 31.94 11.78 50.58
CA LYS A 40 31.93 10.35 50.20
C LYS A 40 31.36 9.50 51.33
N SER A 41 30.07 9.75 51.65
CA SER A 41 29.30 8.97 52.63
C SER A 41 28.36 7.99 51.95
N GLU A 42 27.72 7.13 52.75
CA GLU A 42 26.61 6.29 52.28
C GLU A 42 25.44 7.11 51.75
N ARG A 43 24.48 6.46 51.04
CA ARG A 43 23.30 7.13 50.48
C ARG A 43 22.48 7.90 51.51
N THR A 44 22.47 7.45 52.76
CA THR A 44 21.76 8.05 53.89
C THR A 44 22.71 8.63 54.91
N GLY A 45 23.83 9.19 54.44
CA GLY A 45 24.85 9.81 55.32
C GLY A 45 24.24 10.84 56.26
N LYS A 46 24.77 10.91 57.45
CA LYS A 46 24.30 11.81 58.51
C LYS A 46 25.31 12.94 58.73
N PRO A 47 24.87 14.19 59.01
CA PRO A 47 25.74 15.26 59.50
C PRO A 47 26.46 14.88 60.80
N ILE A 48 27.66 15.35 60.94
CA ILE A 48 28.53 15.08 62.08
C ILE A 48 28.72 16.39 62.89
N PRO A 49 28.36 16.43 64.18
CA PRO A 49 28.68 17.57 64.99
C PRO A 49 30.19 17.58 65.33
N PHE A 50 30.79 18.72 65.30
CA PHE A 50 32.19 18.91 65.59
C PHE A 50 32.45 20.23 66.37
N SER A 51 33.52 20.35 67.14
CA SER A 51 33.89 21.61 67.80
C SER A 51 34.46 22.62 66.79
N PHE A 52 33.96 23.82 66.77
CA PHE A 52 34.44 24.89 65.87
C PHE A 52 35.87 25.28 66.22
N SER A 53 36.21 25.37 67.50
CA SER A 53 37.58 25.72 67.97
C SER A 53 38.59 24.64 67.60
N MET A 54 38.23 23.35 67.75
CA MET A 54 39.10 22.24 67.37
C MET A 54 39.28 22.18 65.85
N PHE A 55 38.23 22.43 65.06
CA PHE A 55 38.36 22.48 63.59
C PHE A 55 39.27 23.59 63.15
N LYS A 56 39.21 24.78 63.78
CA LYS A 56 40.09 25.89 63.52
C LYS A 56 41.55 25.54 63.87
N TYR A 57 41.80 24.88 64.98
CA TYR A 57 43.08 24.37 65.36
C TYR A 57 43.68 23.42 64.33
N TYR A 58 42.88 22.49 63.80
CA TYR A 58 43.33 21.57 62.71
C TYR A 58 43.60 22.29 61.39
N ILE A 59 42.94 23.41 61.12
CA ILE A 59 43.30 24.26 59.96
C ILE A 59 44.65 24.92 60.16
N GLU A 60 44.90 25.48 61.35
CA GLU A 60 46.15 26.14 61.67
C GLU A 60 47.34 25.18 61.72
N SER A 61 47.12 23.92 62.07
CA SER A 61 48.12 22.84 61.97
C SER A 61 48.24 22.20 60.60
N ASN A 62 47.64 22.71 59.56
CA ASN A 62 47.56 22.15 58.20
C ASN A 62 47.07 20.70 58.10
N SER A 63 46.47 20.16 59.17
CA SER A 63 45.88 18.81 59.16
C SER A 63 44.54 18.78 58.36
N ILE A 64 43.92 19.95 58.20
CA ILE A 64 42.69 20.15 57.40
C ILE A 64 42.97 21.30 56.39
N THR A 65 42.72 21.06 55.13
CA THR A 65 42.95 22.04 54.04
C THR A 65 41.68 22.29 53.26
N CYS A 66 41.45 23.55 52.88
CA CYS A 66 40.31 23.90 52.02
C CYS A 66 40.52 23.35 50.61
N LYS A 67 39.49 22.85 49.99
CA LYS A 67 39.51 22.31 48.60
C LYS A 67 38.34 22.82 47.83
N ASP A 68 38.57 23.08 46.55
CA ASP A 68 37.52 23.35 45.60
C ASP A 68 36.68 22.11 45.34
N TYR A 69 35.37 22.28 45.26
CA TYR A 69 34.46 21.19 44.99
C TYR A 69 33.98 21.20 43.57
N ILE A 70 34.22 20.09 42.86
CA ILE A 70 33.76 19.91 41.47
C ILE A 70 32.34 19.33 41.52
N TYR A 71 31.38 20.12 41.05
CA TYR A 71 30.00 19.70 40.96
C TYR A 71 29.78 18.65 39.87
N PRO A 72 28.91 17.69 40.06
CA PRO A 72 28.53 16.74 39.04
C PRO A 72 27.93 17.43 37.80
N SER A 73 28.21 16.92 36.59
CA SER A 73 27.80 17.52 35.33
C SER A 73 26.27 17.69 35.20
N TYR A 74 25.47 16.81 35.84
CA TYR A 74 24.00 16.92 35.81
C TYR A 74 23.46 18.12 36.63
N MET A 75 24.27 18.74 37.48
CA MET A 75 23.92 19.96 38.22
C MET A 75 24.30 21.24 37.43
N LEU A 76 25.16 21.13 36.44
CA LEU A 76 25.69 22.27 35.67
C LEU A 76 24.83 22.52 34.40
N VAL A 77 23.53 22.47 34.56
CA VAL A 77 22.57 22.63 33.43
C VAL A 77 21.82 23.95 33.66
N ASP A 78 21.65 24.74 32.61
CA ASP A 78 20.85 25.97 32.66
C ASP A 78 19.36 25.60 32.89
N GLU A 79 18.65 26.42 33.67
CA GLU A 79 17.21 26.27 33.95
C GLU A 79 16.39 26.21 32.69
N LYS A 80 16.83 26.87 31.60
CA LYS A 80 16.16 26.86 30.29
C LYS A 80 16.30 25.53 29.53
N GLU A 81 17.33 24.78 29.81
CA GLU A 81 17.61 23.49 29.17
C GLU A 81 16.94 22.31 29.87
N LEU A 82 16.41 22.54 31.08
CA LEU A 82 15.70 21.49 31.84
C LEU A 82 14.35 21.16 31.19
N THR A 83 14.10 19.87 30.98
CA THR A 83 12.76 19.43 30.59
C THR A 83 11.74 19.65 31.72
N ASP A 84 10.46 19.86 31.37
CA ASP A 84 9.40 20.02 32.38
C ASP A 84 9.32 18.81 33.33
N LYS A 85 9.69 17.64 32.85
CA LYS A 85 9.72 16.39 33.63
C LYS A 85 10.86 16.38 34.64
N ASP A 86 12.04 16.87 34.27
CA ASP A 86 13.18 16.95 35.17
C ASP A 86 12.99 18.04 36.24
N ARG A 87 12.43 19.18 35.79
CA ARG A 87 12.05 20.29 36.69
C ARG A 87 10.99 19.83 37.70
N GLY A 88 9.93 19.20 37.23
CA GLY A 88 8.88 18.69 38.11
C GLY A 88 9.42 17.69 39.18
N ARG A 89 10.32 16.78 38.72
CA ARG A 89 10.93 15.80 39.66
C ARG A 89 11.87 16.44 40.67
N ARG A 90 12.64 17.44 40.29
CA ARG A 90 13.48 18.24 41.19
C ARG A 90 12.62 18.94 42.26
N ASP A 91 11.58 19.61 41.83
CA ASP A 91 10.70 20.40 42.67
C ASP A 91 9.88 19.50 43.61
N GLU A 92 9.40 18.36 43.16
CA GLU A 92 8.79 17.33 44.00
C GLU A 92 9.77 16.87 45.10
N ASN A 93 11.00 16.52 44.75
CA ASN A 93 12.03 16.09 45.69
C ASN A 93 12.37 17.20 46.70
N TYR A 94 12.46 18.45 46.25
CA TYR A 94 12.68 19.58 47.16
C TYR A 94 11.53 19.82 48.12
N ASN A 95 10.30 19.77 47.62
CA ASN A 95 9.10 19.94 48.46
C ASN A 95 8.99 18.88 49.56
N ILE A 96 9.56 17.68 49.35
CA ILE A 96 9.64 16.65 50.41
C ILE A 96 10.53 17.06 51.55
N ILE A 97 11.59 17.81 51.32
CA ILE A 97 12.58 18.17 52.36
C ILE A 97 12.56 19.65 52.76
N LYS A 98 11.80 20.49 52.07
CA LYS A 98 11.80 21.94 52.19
C LYS A 98 11.62 22.39 53.63
N ASP A 99 10.56 21.94 54.29
CA ASP A 99 10.24 22.33 55.66
C ASP A 99 11.37 21.96 56.67
N LEU A 100 12.12 20.89 56.38
CA LEU A 100 13.25 20.42 57.21
C LEU A 100 14.54 21.19 56.93
N VAL A 101 14.78 21.62 55.70
CA VAL A 101 16.02 22.36 55.37
C VAL A 101 15.90 23.86 55.63
N ASP A 102 14.68 24.39 55.67
CA ASP A 102 14.37 25.76 56.08
C ASP A 102 14.45 25.95 57.59
N ASP A 103 14.28 24.86 58.38
CA ASP A 103 14.43 24.88 59.83
C ASP A 103 15.88 24.61 60.24
N ARG A 104 16.57 25.65 60.62
CA ARG A 104 17.94 25.57 61.15
C ARG A 104 18.05 24.66 62.38
N MET A 105 17.07 24.65 63.25
CA MET A 105 17.07 23.83 64.45
C MET A 105 17.02 22.34 64.13
N PHE A 106 16.33 21.95 63.03
CA PHE A 106 16.30 20.58 62.59
C PHE A 106 17.69 20.05 62.25
N LEU A 107 18.54 20.85 61.56
CA LEU A 107 19.90 20.44 61.18
C LEU A 107 20.74 20.11 62.43
N PHE A 108 20.67 20.95 63.48
CA PHE A 108 21.40 20.77 64.74
C PHE A 108 20.85 19.56 65.54
N ASP A 109 19.52 19.42 65.63
CA ASP A 109 18.89 18.26 66.25
C ASP A 109 19.28 16.97 65.60
N TYR A 110 19.18 16.96 64.24
CA TYR A 110 19.50 15.78 63.47
C TYR A 110 20.97 15.38 63.53
N ALA A 111 21.90 16.34 63.67
CA ALA A 111 23.32 16.06 63.82
C ALA A 111 23.67 15.52 65.22
N LEU A 112 23.11 16.11 66.25
CA LEU A 112 23.43 15.81 67.67
C LEU A 112 22.84 14.49 68.12
N HIS A 113 21.60 14.17 67.79
CA HIS A 113 20.89 13.02 68.35
C HIS A 113 21.00 11.77 67.48
N LYS A 114 21.27 10.59 68.05
CA LYS A 114 21.29 9.31 67.29
C LYS A 114 19.96 9.04 66.57
N LYS A 115 18.85 9.40 67.22
CA LYS A 115 17.49 9.31 66.62
C LYS A 115 16.85 10.68 66.75
N SER A 116 16.56 11.35 65.64
CA SER A 116 15.85 12.61 65.58
C SER A 116 14.34 12.35 65.65
N HIS A 117 13.68 12.86 66.71
CA HIS A 117 12.23 12.80 66.85
C HIS A 117 11.55 13.68 65.81
N LEU A 118 12.14 14.83 65.44
CA LEU A 118 11.63 15.74 64.44
C LEU A 118 11.52 15.04 63.06
N LEU A 119 12.54 14.26 62.67
CA LEU A 119 12.50 13.48 61.44
C LEU A 119 11.42 12.38 61.48
N MET A 120 11.24 11.72 62.62
CA MET A 120 10.23 10.66 62.77
C MET A 120 8.82 11.20 62.64
N ASP A 121 8.54 12.31 63.32
CA ASP A 121 7.22 12.96 63.31
C ASP A 121 6.93 13.56 61.91
N TYR A 122 7.92 14.17 61.27
CA TYR A 122 7.80 14.66 59.92
C TYR A 122 7.48 13.53 58.91
N SER A 123 8.20 12.40 59.02
CA SER A 123 7.95 11.21 58.21
C SER A 123 6.53 10.67 58.34
N ARG A 124 6.00 10.66 59.59
CA ARG A 124 4.61 10.23 59.87
C ARG A 124 3.58 11.21 59.30
N ASN A 125 3.79 12.50 59.48
CA ASN A 125 2.88 13.54 59.05
C ASN A 125 2.78 13.61 57.53
N LYS A 126 3.89 13.53 56.81
CA LYS A 126 3.94 13.55 55.33
C LYS A 126 3.69 12.17 54.68
N LYS A 127 3.61 11.08 55.51
CA LYS A 127 3.46 9.69 55.03
C LYS A 127 4.56 9.26 54.07
N ILE A 128 5.79 9.78 54.24
CA ILE A 128 6.95 9.48 53.41
C ILE A 128 7.96 8.67 54.21
N SER A 129 8.60 7.67 53.58
CA SER A 129 9.56 6.83 54.30
C SER A 129 10.78 7.65 54.76
N GLN A 130 11.23 7.40 56.00
CA GLN A 130 12.45 8.03 56.54
C GLN A 130 13.67 7.80 55.65
N TYR A 131 13.75 6.66 54.98
CA TYR A 131 14.82 6.35 54.04
C TYR A 131 14.84 7.33 52.87
N THR A 132 13.67 7.64 52.30
CA THR A 132 13.55 8.61 51.17
C THR A 132 13.99 10.00 51.64
N ILE A 133 13.47 10.46 52.78
CA ILE A 133 13.82 11.78 53.31
C ILE A 133 15.34 11.88 53.58
N ARG A 134 15.92 10.87 54.27
CA ARG A 134 17.37 10.82 54.55
C ARG A 134 18.20 10.83 53.27
N THR A 135 17.75 10.13 52.26
CA THR A 135 18.46 10.08 50.96
C THR A 135 18.47 11.44 50.28
N LEU A 136 17.34 12.14 50.25
CA LEU A 136 17.22 13.47 49.68
C LEU A 136 18.01 14.51 50.48
N LEU A 137 17.94 14.49 51.79
CA LEU A 137 18.74 15.38 52.66
C LEU A 137 20.24 15.16 52.48
N ALA A 138 20.69 13.90 52.44
CA ALA A 138 22.11 13.59 52.26
C ALA A 138 22.61 14.05 50.86
N LEU A 139 21.75 13.95 49.82
CA LEU A 139 22.08 14.44 48.48
C LEU A 139 22.17 15.98 48.45
N TYR A 140 21.21 16.66 49.07
CA TYR A 140 21.16 18.12 49.22
C TYR A 140 22.39 18.67 49.94
N TRP A 141 22.71 18.11 51.10
CA TRP A 141 23.88 18.53 51.87
C TRP A 141 25.24 18.21 51.19
N ARG A 142 25.29 17.06 50.54
CA ARG A 142 26.51 16.65 49.80
C ARG A 142 26.95 17.66 48.76
N HIS A 143 25.99 18.24 48.06
CA HIS A 143 26.24 19.10 46.91
C HIS A 143 26.02 20.59 47.20
N GLY A 144 26.10 21.02 48.45
CA GLY A 144 26.16 22.44 48.83
C GLY A 144 24.82 23.10 49.06
N GLN A 145 23.83 22.34 49.52
CA GLN A 145 22.52 22.86 49.84
C GLN A 145 21.85 23.55 48.65
N ASP A 146 22.05 22.96 47.47
CA ASP A 146 21.52 23.45 46.21
C ASP A 146 20.36 22.54 45.75
N ILE A 147 19.30 23.17 45.24
CA ILE A 147 18.14 22.47 44.70
C ILE A 147 18.47 21.60 43.47
N TYR A 148 19.49 22.01 42.69
CA TYR A 148 19.96 21.23 41.54
C TYR A 148 20.58 19.88 41.93
N ALA A 149 21.00 19.72 43.20
CA ALA A 149 21.41 18.43 43.70
C ALA A 149 20.33 17.35 43.63
N LEU A 150 19.05 17.75 43.57
CA LEU A 150 17.87 16.88 43.55
C LEU A 150 17.37 16.58 42.15
N LEU A 151 18.07 17.09 41.11
CA LEU A 151 17.79 16.73 39.72
C LEU A 151 18.00 15.23 39.47
N PRO A 152 17.18 14.60 38.64
CA PRO A 152 17.40 13.22 38.24
C PRO A 152 18.67 13.10 37.39
N ALA A 153 19.66 12.40 37.90
CA ALA A 153 20.90 12.16 37.17
C ALA A 153 20.75 11.07 36.10
N PHE A 154 19.81 11.23 35.17
CA PHE A 154 19.56 10.26 34.10
C PHE A 154 20.76 10.08 33.15
N SER A 155 21.59 11.10 32.98
CA SER A 155 22.84 11.02 32.25
C SER A 155 23.82 9.96 32.82
N ASN A 156 23.72 9.70 34.15
CA ASN A 156 24.51 8.66 34.82
C ASN A 156 23.81 7.28 34.79
N CYS A 157 22.55 7.21 34.29
CA CYS A 157 21.79 5.98 34.19
C CYS A 157 22.12 5.28 32.88
N GLY A 158 22.80 4.19 32.97
CA GLY A 158 23.12 3.34 31.82
C GLY A 158 24.52 3.61 31.26
N ALA A 159 25.00 2.69 30.47
CA ALA A 159 26.22 2.82 29.69
C ALA A 159 25.82 3.00 28.23
N ALA A 160 25.35 4.19 27.85
CA ALA A 160 24.99 4.49 26.48
C ALA A 160 26.17 4.16 25.55
N GLY A 161 25.93 3.30 24.55
CA GLY A 161 26.94 2.87 23.58
C GLY A 161 27.95 1.81 24.05
N LYS A 162 27.98 1.42 25.32
CA LYS A 162 28.89 0.36 25.79
C LYS A 162 28.22 -1.01 25.73
N SER A 163 28.88 -1.97 25.11
CA SER A 163 28.43 -3.37 25.11
C SER A 163 28.56 -3.95 26.51
N ARG A 164 27.45 -4.41 27.08
CA ARG A 164 27.39 -5.08 28.39
C ARG A 164 27.54 -6.59 28.20
N ILE A 165 28.68 -7.06 27.75
CA ILE A 165 29.00 -8.48 27.73
C ILE A 165 29.75 -8.78 29.02
N LYS A 166 29.09 -9.36 30.00
CA LYS A 166 29.71 -9.91 31.19
C LYS A 166 29.70 -11.43 31.06
N HIS A 167 30.89 -12.01 31.08
CA HIS A 167 31.11 -13.43 30.83
C HIS A 167 30.54 -14.38 31.90
N GLU A 168 30.16 -13.87 33.06
CA GLU A 168 29.77 -14.71 34.20
C GLU A 168 28.33 -14.51 34.67
N ILE A 169 27.66 -13.46 34.24
CA ILE A 169 26.32 -13.10 34.73
C ILE A 169 25.35 -12.89 33.58
N LYS A 170 24.20 -13.54 33.66
CA LYS A 170 23.10 -13.30 32.73
C LYS A 170 22.64 -11.86 32.80
N LEU A 171 22.64 -11.18 31.66
CA LEU A 171 22.04 -9.87 31.50
C LEU A 171 20.55 -9.99 31.19
N GLY A 172 19.70 -9.23 31.88
CA GLY A 172 18.25 -9.20 31.69
C GLY A 172 17.44 -9.72 32.91
N ASN A 173 16.13 -9.62 32.81
CA ASN A 173 15.24 -9.98 33.90
C ASN A 173 15.35 -11.50 34.22
N SER A 174 15.70 -11.83 35.44
CA SER A 174 15.73 -13.22 35.92
C SER A 174 14.29 -13.71 36.05
N LYS A 175 14.00 -14.90 35.55
CA LYS A 175 12.71 -15.57 35.73
C LYS A 175 12.56 -16.03 37.21
N LYS A 176 12.42 -15.09 38.16
CA LYS A 176 12.31 -15.43 39.57
C LYS A 176 11.12 -16.32 39.96
N ASN A 177 10.09 -16.41 39.10
CA ASN A 177 8.81 -17.01 39.50
C ASN A 177 8.41 -18.27 38.71
N ARG A 178 9.33 -18.95 37.99
CA ARG A 178 8.98 -20.11 37.17
C ARG A 178 9.87 -21.35 37.36
N ALA A 179 10.79 -21.33 38.27
CA ALA A 179 11.56 -22.50 38.58
C ALA A 179 10.92 -23.24 39.76
N LEU A 180 10.52 -24.46 39.53
CA LEU A 180 10.38 -25.43 40.63
C LEU A 180 11.70 -25.44 41.42
N PRO A 181 11.65 -25.58 42.74
CA PRO A 181 12.81 -25.37 43.64
C PRO A 181 14.09 -26.14 43.27
N ASN A 182 13.97 -27.23 42.53
CA ASN A 182 15.09 -28.11 42.16
C ASN A 182 15.63 -27.96 40.73
N GLU A 183 14.98 -27.15 39.87
CA GLU A 183 15.49 -26.85 38.56
C GLU A 183 15.93 -25.39 38.46
N ARG A 184 17.11 -25.08 38.92
CA ARG A 184 17.86 -23.92 38.42
C ARG A 184 18.16 -24.19 36.95
N SER A 185 17.23 -23.82 36.08
CA SER A 185 17.44 -23.90 34.62
C SER A 185 18.76 -23.18 34.32
N ARG A 186 19.76 -23.94 33.91
CA ARG A 186 21.02 -23.36 33.42
C ARG A 186 20.69 -22.42 32.27
N VAL A 187 20.85 -21.15 32.51
CA VAL A 187 20.57 -20.14 31.51
C VAL A 187 21.81 -19.98 30.63
N PHE A 188 21.64 -20.17 29.33
CA PHE A 188 22.74 -20.02 28.39
C PHE A 188 23.30 -18.60 28.43
N ILE A 189 24.62 -18.47 28.66
CA ILE A 189 25.36 -17.21 28.67
C ILE A 189 26.14 -17.11 27.37
N LEU A 190 25.82 -16.11 26.58
CA LEU A 190 26.46 -15.86 25.29
C LEU A 190 27.85 -15.25 25.48
N ASN A 191 28.84 -15.81 24.84
CA ASN A 191 30.17 -15.25 24.67
C ASN A 191 30.34 -14.59 23.28
N GLU A 192 31.47 -13.98 23.01
CA GLU A 192 31.73 -13.32 21.71
C GLU A 192 31.74 -14.32 20.54
N ARG A 193 32.23 -15.54 20.75
CA ARG A 193 32.23 -16.60 19.75
C ARG A 193 30.80 -16.99 19.38
N ASP A 194 29.91 -17.11 20.37
CA ASP A 194 28.49 -17.42 20.13
C ASP A 194 27.80 -16.32 19.34
N ILE A 195 28.10 -15.06 19.67
CA ILE A 195 27.56 -13.90 18.95
C ILE A 195 28.00 -13.90 17.48
N ASN A 196 29.28 -14.22 17.23
CA ASN A 196 29.80 -14.34 15.86
C ASN A 196 29.15 -15.52 15.11
N ASN A 197 28.93 -16.65 15.78
CA ASN A 197 28.22 -17.78 15.20
C ASN A 197 26.75 -17.46 14.90
N ILE A 198 26.06 -16.75 15.78
CA ILE A 198 24.72 -16.19 15.53
C ILE A 198 24.73 -15.29 14.30
N ARG A 199 25.71 -14.40 14.19
CA ARG A 199 25.87 -13.53 13.01
C ARG A 199 26.03 -14.33 11.73
N LYS A 200 26.90 -15.33 11.71
CA LYS A 200 27.09 -16.23 10.55
C LYS A 200 25.80 -16.95 10.18
N SER A 201 25.10 -17.56 11.15
CA SER A 201 23.86 -18.26 10.89
C SER A 201 22.75 -17.35 10.35
N LEU A 202 22.66 -16.12 10.87
CA LEU A 202 21.68 -15.16 10.37
C LEU A 202 21.96 -14.75 8.93
N ILE A 203 23.23 -14.47 8.58
CA ILE A 203 23.60 -14.14 7.20
C ILE A 203 23.36 -15.30 6.26
N THR A 204 23.69 -16.53 6.68
CA THR A 204 23.61 -17.71 5.83
C THR A 204 22.17 -18.15 5.59
N TYR A 205 21.29 -18.07 6.58
CA TYR A 205 19.95 -18.66 6.49
C TYR A 205 18.80 -17.67 6.50
N HIS A 206 18.94 -16.54 7.24
CA HIS A 206 17.84 -15.59 7.42
C HIS A 206 17.90 -14.40 6.45
N TYR A 207 19.10 -13.82 6.25
CA TYR A 207 19.29 -12.64 5.43
C TYR A 207 19.58 -12.98 3.98
N LYS A 208 18.60 -13.53 3.31
CA LYS A 208 18.57 -13.75 1.86
C LYS A 208 17.14 -13.72 1.34
N VAL A 209 16.99 -13.55 0.06
CA VAL A 209 15.69 -13.67 -0.60
C VAL A 209 15.08 -15.03 -0.30
N ASN A 210 13.85 -15.07 0.18
CA ASN A 210 13.19 -16.28 0.68
C ASN A 210 13.94 -17.00 1.84
N GLY A 211 14.64 -16.23 2.67
CA GLY A 211 15.38 -16.76 3.83
C GLY A 211 14.46 -17.34 4.91
N ASP A 212 15.04 -18.21 5.73
CA ASP A 212 14.33 -18.86 6.82
C ASP A 212 13.82 -17.85 7.86
N THR A 213 12.76 -18.19 8.58
CA THR A 213 12.29 -17.44 9.74
C THR A 213 13.35 -17.44 10.85
N ILE A 214 13.32 -16.45 11.76
CA ILE A 214 14.27 -16.38 12.88
C ILE A 214 14.24 -17.68 13.70
N LYS A 215 13.05 -18.28 13.91
CA LYS A 215 12.89 -19.53 14.64
C LYS A 215 13.60 -20.68 13.92
N LYS A 216 13.36 -20.86 12.64
CA LYS A 216 13.98 -21.90 11.83
C LYS A 216 15.49 -21.71 11.69
N THR A 217 15.95 -20.45 11.62
CA THR A 217 17.38 -20.13 11.63
C THR A 217 18.03 -20.52 12.97
N LEU A 218 17.35 -20.31 14.09
CA LEU A 218 17.81 -20.76 15.40
C LEU A 218 17.90 -22.28 15.47
N GLU A 219 16.91 -23.01 14.96
CA GLU A 219 16.93 -24.48 14.91
C GLU A 219 18.14 -24.98 14.14
N ARG A 220 18.44 -24.39 12.96
CA ARG A 220 19.65 -24.70 12.20
C ARG A 220 20.94 -24.29 12.92
N HIS A 221 20.93 -23.16 13.61
CA HIS A 221 22.06 -22.71 14.41
C HIS A 221 22.38 -23.69 15.53
N ILE A 222 21.35 -24.17 16.23
CA ILE A 222 21.48 -25.16 17.30
C ILE A 222 22.00 -26.49 16.72
N ASP A 223 21.46 -26.95 15.62
CA ASP A 223 21.95 -28.18 14.97
C ASP A 223 23.42 -28.06 14.52
N LEU A 224 23.83 -26.90 14.03
CA LEU A 224 25.19 -26.68 13.52
C LEU A 224 26.24 -26.56 14.64
N TYR A 225 25.94 -25.86 15.71
CA TYR A 225 26.93 -25.49 16.73
C TYR A 225 26.73 -26.19 18.08
N PHE A 226 25.59 -26.82 18.34
CA PHE A 226 25.23 -27.38 19.63
C PHE A 226 24.70 -28.84 19.52
N ARG A 227 24.98 -29.52 18.39
CA ARG A 227 24.52 -30.88 18.17
C ARG A 227 25.00 -31.86 19.24
N ASP A 228 26.26 -31.71 19.67
CA ASP A 228 26.81 -32.59 20.70
C ASP A 228 26.22 -32.31 22.08
N GLU A 229 25.97 -31.03 22.40
CA GLU A 229 25.28 -30.65 23.63
C GLU A 229 23.85 -31.25 23.66
N ILE A 230 23.16 -31.26 22.55
CA ILE A 230 21.83 -31.89 22.46
C ILE A 230 21.91 -33.39 22.71
N LYS A 231 22.89 -34.06 22.10
CA LYS A 231 23.11 -35.50 22.34
C LYS A 231 23.37 -35.81 23.82
N THR A 232 24.27 -35.04 24.44
CA THR A 232 24.62 -35.21 25.85
C THR A 232 23.42 -34.89 26.75
N ALA A 233 22.69 -33.80 26.47
CA ALA A 233 21.49 -33.46 27.23
C ALA A 233 20.38 -34.51 27.16
N ASN A 234 20.22 -35.12 25.99
CA ASN A 234 19.28 -36.25 25.81
C ASN A 234 19.71 -37.49 26.59
N LEU A 235 21.00 -37.83 26.58
CA LEU A 235 21.54 -38.96 27.36
C LEU A 235 21.39 -38.74 28.88
N GLU A 236 21.60 -37.49 29.32
CA GLU A 236 21.50 -37.10 30.73
C GLU A 236 20.06 -36.76 31.16
N ASN A 237 19.09 -36.82 30.25
CA ASN A 237 17.68 -36.48 30.47
C ASN A 237 17.48 -35.08 31.08
N ARG A 238 18.24 -34.10 30.60
CA ARG A 238 18.20 -32.67 31.02
C ARG A 238 17.91 -31.75 29.85
N ALA A 239 17.51 -30.50 30.18
CA ALA A 239 17.36 -29.46 29.19
C ALA A 239 18.73 -29.07 28.56
N PRO A 240 18.84 -28.94 27.23
CA PRO A 240 20.09 -28.57 26.56
C PRO A 240 20.50 -27.13 26.89
N TYR A 241 21.79 -26.92 27.03
CA TYR A 241 22.39 -25.61 27.27
C TYR A 241 22.66 -24.87 25.93
N VAL A 242 21.60 -24.22 25.40
CA VAL A 242 21.59 -23.58 24.07
C VAL A 242 21.01 -22.17 24.11
N PRO A 243 21.31 -21.31 23.12
CA PRO A 243 20.73 -19.97 23.04
C PRO A 243 19.21 -20.02 22.90
N SER A 244 18.53 -19.17 23.66
CA SER A 244 17.06 -19.00 23.54
C SER A 244 16.67 -18.13 22.35
N LEU A 245 15.44 -18.34 21.84
CA LEU A 245 14.89 -17.50 20.75
C LEU A 245 14.91 -16.00 21.09
N LYS A 246 14.72 -15.63 22.37
CA LYS A 246 14.78 -14.25 22.82
C LYS A 246 16.20 -13.67 22.70
N GLN A 247 17.23 -14.43 23.09
CA GLN A 247 18.63 -14.03 22.93
C GLN A 247 19.00 -13.91 21.46
N PHE A 248 18.61 -14.88 20.64
CA PHE A 248 18.85 -14.90 19.20
C PHE A 248 18.20 -13.70 18.51
N SER A 249 16.92 -13.41 18.82
CA SER A 249 16.19 -12.25 18.29
C SER A 249 16.78 -10.91 18.77
N TYR A 250 17.24 -10.83 20.01
CA TYR A 250 17.90 -9.63 20.53
C TYR A 250 19.18 -9.31 19.73
N TRP A 251 20.04 -10.32 19.53
CA TRP A 251 21.26 -10.15 18.78
C TRP A 251 21.02 -9.90 17.30
N ASN A 252 19.97 -10.48 16.72
CA ASN A 252 19.54 -10.14 15.37
C ASN A 252 19.28 -8.63 15.22
N LYS A 253 18.51 -8.05 16.14
CA LYS A 253 18.21 -6.60 16.12
C LYS A 253 19.43 -5.73 16.39
N LYS A 254 20.40 -6.22 17.18
CA LYS A 254 21.60 -5.46 17.55
C LYS A 254 22.69 -5.51 16.48
N LEU A 255 22.82 -6.64 15.78
CA LEU A 255 23.88 -6.86 14.79
C LEU A 255 23.57 -6.31 13.41
N PHE A 256 22.29 -6.15 13.08
CA PHE A 256 21.85 -5.78 11.73
C PHE A 256 20.90 -4.60 11.75
N THR A 257 21.15 -3.63 10.87
CA THR A 257 20.29 -2.48 10.64
C THR A 257 19.05 -2.86 9.82
N LYS A 258 18.03 -2.03 9.84
CA LYS A 258 16.86 -2.19 8.97
C LYS A 258 17.25 -2.17 7.50
N ASP A 259 18.13 -1.27 7.09
CA ASP A 259 18.62 -1.16 5.71
C ASP A 259 19.33 -2.43 5.24
N PHE A 260 20.19 -3.01 6.09
CA PHE A 260 20.82 -4.29 5.79
C PHE A 260 19.79 -5.39 5.55
N SER A 261 18.77 -5.45 6.42
CA SER A 261 17.67 -6.41 6.30
C SER A 261 16.91 -6.26 4.97
N ILE A 262 16.57 -5.03 4.61
CA ILE A 262 15.87 -4.70 3.36
C ILE A 262 16.71 -5.15 2.17
N ASN A 263 17.97 -4.74 2.12
CA ASN A 263 18.88 -5.01 1.00
C ASN A 263 19.21 -6.51 0.80
N LYS A 264 19.16 -7.31 1.86
CA LYS A 264 19.44 -8.75 1.77
C LYS A 264 18.21 -9.62 1.54
N LYS A 265 17.04 -9.20 2.01
CA LYS A 265 15.79 -9.96 1.91
C LYS A 265 15.01 -9.67 0.64
N ASN A 266 15.24 -8.54 0.01
CA ASN A 266 14.57 -8.15 -1.20
C ASN A 266 15.56 -8.13 -2.37
N THR A 267 15.05 -8.40 -3.56
CA THR A 267 15.81 -8.21 -4.79
C THR A 267 16.00 -6.72 -5.06
N LYS A 268 17.05 -6.36 -5.79
CA LYS A 268 17.26 -4.97 -6.20
C LYS A 268 16.03 -4.38 -6.90
N LYS A 269 15.39 -5.19 -7.74
CA LYS A 269 14.16 -4.82 -8.44
C LYS A 269 13.00 -4.50 -7.48
N GLU A 270 12.83 -5.29 -6.41
CA GLU A 270 11.79 -5.02 -5.40
C GLU A 270 12.07 -3.77 -4.58
N ILE A 271 13.34 -3.51 -4.25
CA ILE A 271 13.75 -2.28 -3.54
C ILE A 271 13.47 -1.06 -4.41
N ASP A 272 13.90 -1.11 -5.67
CA ASP A 272 13.71 -0.01 -6.63
C ASP A 272 12.23 0.27 -6.92
N LEU A 273 11.38 -0.76 -6.86
CA LEU A 273 9.95 -0.65 -7.12
C LEU A 273 9.13 -0.21 -5.91
N LYS A 274 9.40 -0.79 -4.73
CA LYS A 274 8.49 -0.66 -3.57
C LYS A 274 9.02 0.23 -2.44
N MET A 275 10.34 0.47 -2.40
CA MET A 275 10.98 1.09 -1.23
C MET A 275 11.72 2.40 -1.53
N ARG A 276 11.68 2.87 -2.77
CA ARG A 276 12.26 4.17 -3.14
C ARG A 276 11.39 5.32 -2.63
N ALA A 277 12.00 6.45 -2.40
CA ALA A 277 11.29 7.69 -2.14
C ALA A 277 10.53 8.11 -3.40
N LEU A 278 9.22 8.31 -3.28
CA LEU A 278 8.38 8.92 -4.29
C LEU A 278 8.29 10.41 -3.96
N LEU A 279 9.10 11.20 -4.65
CA LEU A 279 9.07 12.66 -4.49
C LEU A 279 7.95 13.22 -5.38
N GLY A 280 6.84 13.57 -4.77
CA GLY A 280 5.65 14.10 -5.45
C GLY A 280 4.71 13.03 -5.99
N SER A 281 3.68 13.48 -6.71
CA SER A 281 2.68 12.65 -7.41
C SER A 281 2.94 12.68 -8.90
N VAL A 282 2.55 11.64 -9.63
CA VAL A 282 2.54 11.61 -11.11
C VAL A 282 1.70 12.75 -11.69
N ALA A 283 0.66 13.18 -10.95
CA ALA A 283 -0.13 14.36 -11.31
C ALA A 283 0.69 15.64 -11.42
N ASN A 284 1.76 15.77 -10.63
CA ASN A 284 2.62 16.96 -10.65
C ASN A 284 3.50 17.05 -11.91
N THR A 285 3.49 16.03 -12.78
CA THR A 285 4.25 16.02 -14.03
C THR A 285 3.45 16.59 -15.21
N THR A 286 2.16 16.80 -15.06
CA THR A 286 1.26 17.34 -16.08
C THR A 286 0.68 18.67 -15.60
N VAL A 287 0.67 19.64 -16.48
CA VAL A 287 0.23 21.01 -16.15
C VAL A 287 -1.15 21.29 -16.71
N LEU A 288 -1.42 20.83 -17.92
CA LEU A 288 -2.65 21.14 -18.64
C LEU A 288 -3.46 19.88 -18.96
N PRO A 289 -4.79 19.99 -18.99
CA PRO A 289 -5.65 18.95 -19.54
C PRO A 289 -5.24 18.63 -20.99
N GLY A 290 -5.15 17.34 -21.29
CA GLY A 290 -4.72 16.88 -22.60
C GLY A 290 -3.21 16.76 -22.81
N ASP A 291 -2.38 17.13 -21.85
CA ASP A 291 -0.93 16.87 -21.91
C ASP A 291 -0.64 15.38 -22.04
N VAL A 292 -1.22 14.59 -21.14
CA VAL A 292 -1.00 13.14 -21.08
C VAL A 292 -2.30 12.41 -20.82
N PHE A 293 -2.67 11.51 -21.73
CA PHE A 293 -3.67 10.48 -21.44
C PHE A 293 -2.98 9.18 -21.05
N GLU A 294 -3.54 8.50 -20.06
CA GLU A 294 -3.13 7.15 -19.66
C GLU A 294 -4.16 6.14 -20.20
N ILE A 295 -3.69 5.14 -20.95
CA ILE A 295 -4.51 4.00 -21.36
C ILE A 295 -4.04 2.73 -20.66
N ASP A 296 -4.99 1.93 -20.19
CA ASP A 296 -4.72 0.63 -19.60
C ASP A 296 -5.90 -0.31 -19.77
N SER A 297 -5.67 -1.61 -19.51
CA SER A 297 -6.66 -2.65 -19.64
C SER A 297 -6.72 -3.53 -18.39
N THR A 298 -7.92 -4.01 -18.06
CA THR A 298 -8.11 -4.99 -17.00
C THR A 298 -9.16 -6.01 -17.38
N VAL A 299 -9.01 -7.25 -16.90
CA VAL A 299 -10.06 -8.27 -17.01
C VAL A 299 -11.05 -8.06 -15.88
N ALA A 300 -12.28 -7.68 -16.21
CA ALA A 300 -13.31 -7.39 -15.22
C ALA A 300 -13.61 -8.59 -14.34
N ASP A 301 -13.86 -8.33 -13.07
CA ASP A 301 -14.17 -9.34 -12.05
C ASP A 301 -15.64 -9.82 -12.09
N VAL A 302 -16.21 -9.94 -13.28
CA VAL A 302 -17.59 -10.39 -13.49
C VAL A 302 -17.68 -11.33 -14.68
N HIS A 303 -18.46 -12.41 -14.54
CA HIS A 303 -18.76 -13.33 -15.63
C HIS A 303 -20.03 -12.88 -16.37
N LEU A 304 -19.93 -12.89 -17.70
CA LEU A 304 -20.99 -12.50 -18.62
C LEU A 304 -21.71 -13.70 -19.22
N ILE A 305 -22.92 -13.46 -19.67
CA ILE A 305 -23.70 -14.39 -20.51
C ILE A 305 -23.82 -13.84 -21.92
N SER A 306 -24.10 -14.73 -22.88
CA SER A 306 -24.34 -14.39 -24.26
C SER A 306 -25.64 -13.57 -24.40
N SER A 307 -25.61 -12.53 -25.22
CA SER A 307 -26.79 -11.77 -25.63
C SER A 307 -27.73 -12.60 -26.51
N LEU A 308 -27.20 -13.56 -27.28
CA LEU A 308 -27.98 -14.43 -28.14
C LEU A 308 -28.62 -15.60 -27.39
N ASN A 309 -27.96 -16.09 -26.33
CA ASN A 309 -28.48 -17.16 -25.49
C ASN A 309 -28.06 -16.95 -24.04
N ARG A 310 -28.94 -16.40 -23.24
CA ARG A 310 -28.71 -16.10 -21.82
C ARG A 310 -28.32 -17.30 -20.95
N ARG A 311 -28.48 -18.53 -21.44
CA ARG A 311 -28.02 -19.75 -20.76
C ARG A 311 -26.53 -20.03 -20.95
N LYS A 312 -25.86 -19.36 -21.90
CA LYS A 312 -24.45 -19.56 -22.20
C LYS A 312 -23.58 -18.54 -21.50
N VAL A 313 -22.65 -19.00 -20.67
CA VAL A 313 -21.64 -18.15 -20.05
C VAL A 313 -20.48 -17.97 -21.02
N ILE A 314 -20.14 -16.71 -21.31
CA ILE A 314 -19.07 -16.34 -22.27
C ILE A 314 -17.78 -15.91 -21.58
N GLY A 315 -17.75 -15.85 -20.26
CA GLY A 315 -16.56 -15.55 -19.46
C GLY A 315 -16.49 -14.09 -19.02
N ARG A 316 -15.30 -13.61 -18.72
CA ARG A 316 -15.03 -12.26 -18.19
C ARG A 316 -14.62 -11.33 -19.33
N PRO A 317 -15.18 -10.10 -19.42
CA PRO A 317 -14.77 -9.13 -20.41
C PRO A 317 -13.45 -8.46 -20.03
N THR A 318 -12.77 -7.91 -21.03
CA THR A 318 -11.65 -6.98 -20.85
C THR A 318 -12.18 -5.56 -20.98
N ILE A 319 -11.84 -4.71 -20.02
CA ILE A 319 -12.19 -3.29 -20.00
C ILE A 319 -10.95 -2.48 -20.32
N TYR A 320 -11.06 -1.57 -21.26
CA TYR A 320 -10.07 -0.52 -21.54
C TYR A 320 -10.62 0.81 -21.08
N THR A 321 -9.81 1.56 -20.33
CA THR A 321 -10.11 2.96 -20.00
C THR A 321 -8.99 3.87 -20.43
N VAL A 322 -9.36 5.08 -20.82
CA VAL A 322 -8.44 6.18 -21.12
C VAL A 322 -8.76 7.30 -20.14
N VAL A 323 -7.76 7.81 -19.46
CA VAL A 323 -7.93 8.83 -18.42
C VAL A 323 -6.99 10.02 -18.70
N ASP A 324 -7.51 11.23 -18.59
CA ASP A 324 -6.67 12.43 -18.59
C ASP A 324 -5.95 12.57 -17.26
N ARG A 325 -4.62 12.69 -17.31
CA ARG A 325 -3.78 12.75 -16.12
C ARG A 325 -4.00 14.02 -15.30
N ALA A 326 -4.24 15.15 -15.94
CA ALA A 326 -4.38 16.44 -15.27
C ALA A 326 -5.71 16.57 -14.53
N THR A 327 -6.82 16.24 -15.18
CA THR A 327 -8.17 16.41 -14.64
C THR A 327 -8.74 15.19 -13.94
N ARG A 328 -8.12 14.02 -14.10
CA ARG A 328 -8.67 12.72 -13.65
C ARG A 328 -9.95 12.31 -14.40
N MET A 329 -10.32 13.02 -15.44
CA MET A 329 -11.49 12.70 -16.24
C MET A 329 -11.26 11.40 -16.99
N ILE A 330 -12.21 10.48 -16.91
CA ILE A 330 -12.22 9.30 -17.78
C ILE A 330 -12.71 9.76 -19.14
N VAL A 331 -11.83 9.70 -20.14
CA VAL A 331 -12.04 10.26 -21.48
C VAL A 331 -12.39 9.23 -22.53
N GLY A 332 -12.17 7.93 -22.25
CA GLY A 332 -12.51 6.85 -23.15
C GLY A 332 -12.79 5.54 -22.44
N LEU A 333 -13.64 4.71 -23.04
CA LEU A 333 -14.04 3.38 -22.57
C LEU A 333 -14.22 2.43 -23.74
N HIS A 334 -13.76 1.20 -23.59
CA HIS A 334 -14.19 0.08 -24.44
C HIS A 334 -14.26 -1.21 -23.61
N VAL A 335 -15.34 -1.96 -23.77
CA VAL A 335 -15.53 -3.26 -23.14
C VAL A 335 -15.52 -4.33 -24.23
N SER A 336 -14.59 -5.27 -24.14
CA SER A 336 -14.34 -6.25 -25.17
C SER A 336 -14.45 -7.68 -24.66
N LEU A 337 -14.86 -8.59 -25.52
CA LEU A 337 -14.75 -10.03 -25.28
C LEU A 337 -13.39 -10.58 -25.71
N TYR A 338 -12.59 -9.80 -26.46
CA TYR A 338 -11.22 -10.14 -26.77
C TYR A 338 -10.33 -9.95 -25.55
N HIS A 339 -9.23 -10.70 -25.51
CA HIS A 339 -8.17 -10.44 -24.57
C HIS A 339 -7.51 -9.08 -24.84
N ALA A 340 -6.69 -8.61 -23.90
CA ALA A 340 -5.89 -7.42 -24.10
C ALA A 340 -5.08 -7.52 -25.40
N SER A 341 -5.33 -6.58 -26.30
CA SER A 341 -4.78 -6.58 -27.66
C SER A 341 -4.92 -5.19 -28.29
N TRP A 342 -4.10 -4.92 -29.31
CA TRP A 342 -4.24 -3.69 -30.09
C TRP A 342 -5.65 -3.51 -30.69
N ARG A 343 -6.30 -4.62 -31.10
CA ARG A 343 -7.68 -4.57 -31.60
C ARG A 343 -8.64 -3.94 -30.61
N ALA A 344 -8.55 -4.30 -29.33
CA ALA A 344 -9.43 -3.75 -28.31
C ALA A 344 -8.98 -2.35 -27.85
N ALA A 345 -7.67 -2.11 -27.75
CA ALA A 345 -7.11 -0.82 -27.35
C ALA A 345 -7.48 0.30 -28.34
N ARG A 346 -7.38 0.03 -29.65
CA ARG A 346 -7.72 1.00 -30.69
C ARG A 346 -9.19 1.44 -30.65
N GLN A 347 -10.10 0.56 -30.22
CA GLN A 347 -11.51 0.91 -30.06
C GLN A 347 -11.73 1.85 -28.87
N ALA A 348 -10.99 1.67 -27.77
CA ALA A 348 -11.00 2.60 -26.65
C ALA A 348 -10.48 3.98 -27.05
N LEU A 349 -9.42 4.01 -27.88
CA LEU A 349 -8.86 5.26 -28.43
C LEU A 349 -9.80 5.92 -29.43
N ALA A 350 -10.43 5.14 -30.31
CA ALA A 350 -11.45 5.66 -31.22
C ALA A 350 -12.62 6.28 -30.43
N ASN A 351 -13.10 5.59 -29.39
CA ASN A 351 -14.08 6.17 -28.49
C ASN A 351 -13.56 7.44 -27.79
N CYS A 352 -12.30 7.45 -27.35
CA CYS A 352 -11.71 8.61 -26.68
C CYS A 352 -11.68 9.85 -27.60
N PHE A 353 -11.32 9.69 -28.86
CA PHE A 353 -11.08 10.79 -29.80
C PHE A 353 -12.33 11.22 -30.59
N MET A 354 -13.43 10.50 -30.46
CA MET A 354 -14.71 10.83 -31.10
C MET A 354 -15.74 11.32 -30.09
N PRO A 355 -16.77 12.12 -30.54
CA PRO A 355 -17.90 12.50 -29.70
C PRO A 355 -18.62 11.26 -29.12
N LYS A 356 -19.01 11.32 -27.86
CA LYS A 356 -19.53 10.17 -27.11
C LYS A 356 -21.01 9.91 -27.32
N LYS A 357 -21.74 10.87 -27.88
CA LYS A 357 -23.19 10.81 -28.06
C LYS A 357 -23.66 9.55 -28.80
N GLU A 358 -23.04 9.23 -29.95
CA GLU A 358 -23.39 8.04 -30.71
C GLU A 358 -23.01 6.75 -29.98
N TYR A 359 -21.83 6.73 -29.36
CA TYR A 359 -21.38 5.59 -28.57
C TYR A 359 -22.33 5.29 -27.41
N CYS A 360 -22.70 6.30 -26.62
CA CYS A 360 -23.62 6.11 -25.49
C CYS A 360 -25.01 5.66 -25.94
N ARG A 361 -25.47 6.15 -27.11
CA ARG A 361 -26.74 5.72 -27.70
C ARG A 361 -26.78 4.24 -28.03
N LEU A 362 -25.66 3.63 -28.43
CA LEU A 362 -25.57 2.18 -28.67
C LEU A 362 -25.89 1.36 -27.42
N PHE A 363 -25.64 1.92 -26.25
CA PHE A 363 -25.92 1.30 -24.95
C PHE A 363 -27.18 1.84 -24.25
N GLY A 364 -28.09 2.51 -24.99
CA GLY A 364 -29.34 3.03 -24.49
C GLY A 364 -29.23 4.23 -23.58
N ILE A 365 -28.12 4.99 -23.67
CA ILE A 365 -27.88 6.18 -22.85
C ILE A 365 -27.90 7.41 -23.76
N SER A 366 -28.80 8.37 -23.46
CA SER A 366 -28.85 9.65 -24.16
C SER A 366 -28.07 10.69 -23.35
N ILE A 367 -27.07 11.30 -23.98
CA ILE A 367 -26.25 12.36 -23.43
C ILE A 367 -26.13 13.52 -24.40
N THR A 368 -25.77 14.69 -23.87
CA THR A 368 -25.27 15.83 -24.65
C THR A 368 -23.75 15.78 -24.79
N ASP A 369 -23.19 16.55 -25.70
CA ASP A 369 -21.74 16.61 -25.86
C ASP A 369 -21.04 17.19 -24.61
N ASP A 370 -21.75 18.01 -23.83
CA ASP A 370 -21.24 18.56 -22.55
C ASP A 370 -21.19 17.52 -21.42
N ASP A 371 -21.98 16.43 -21.48
CA ASP A 371 -21.99 15.43 -20.40
C ASP A 371 -20.72 14.60 -20.39
N TRP A 372 -20.11 14.38 -21.56
CA TRP A 372 -18.82 13.73 -21.71
C TRP A 372 -17.99 14.44 -22.79
N PRO A 373 -17.37 15.59 -22.44
CA PRO A 373 -16.92 16.58 -23.44
C PRO A 373 -15.62 16.26 -24.17
N CYS A 374 -15.04 15.08 -23.99
CA CYS A 374 -13.79 14.70 -24.64
C CYS A 374 -14.01 14.13 -26.05
N SER A 375 -13.44 14.81 -27.05
CA SER A 375 -13.28 14.32 -28.43
C SER A 375 -11.94 14.80 -28.99
N HIS A 376 -10.88 14.67 -28.19
CA HIS A 376 -9.58 15.31 -28.44
C HIS A 376 -8.45 14.28 -28.33
N ILE A 377 -7.38 14.54 -29.07
CA ILE A 377 -6.13 13.76 -29.02
C ILE A 377 -5.15 14.43 -28.08
N PRO A 378 -4.52 13.70 -27.12
CA PRO A 378 -3.53 14.26 -26.21
C PRO A 378 -2.20 14.56 -26.92
N LEU A 379 -1.36 15.37 -26.31
CA LEU A 379 0.03 15.53 -26.75
C LEU A 379 0.80 14.22 -26.59
N THR A 380 0.60 13.53 -25.50
CA THR A 380 1.27 12.26 -25.18
C THR A 380 0.27 11.22 -24.73
N LEU A 381 0.36 10.02 -25.27
CA LEU A 381 -0.37 8.85 -24.80
C LEU A 381 0.58 7.93 -24.03
N MET A 382 0.35 7.79 -22.74
CA MET A 382 1.09 6.88 -21.86
C MET A 382 0.49 5.48 -21.95
N CYS A 383 1.29 4.52 -22.40
CA CYS A 383 0.89 3.14 -22.62
C CYS A 383 1.69 2.18 -21.73
N ASP A 384 1.20 0.95 -21.58
CA ASP A 384 2.02 -0.14 -21.04
C ASP A 384 2.88 -0.79 -22.13
N ASN A 385 3.93 -1.50 -21.72
CA ASN A 385 4.80 -2.29 -22.59
C ASN A 385 4.11 -3.59 -23.05
N GLY A 386 2.83 -3.55 -23.30
CA GLY A 386 2.01 -4.65 -23.75
C GLY A 386 1.71 -4.57 -25.25
N GLU A 387 0.44 -4.47 -25.53
CA GLU A 387 -0.13 -4.51 -26.88
C GLU A 387 0.22 -3.30 -27.79
N MET A 388 0.69 -2.20 -27.20
CA MET A 388 1.00 -0.96 -27.92
C MET A 388 2.44 -0.90 -28.45
N ILE A 389 3.32 -1.81 -28.04
CA ILE A 389 4.75 -1.79 -28.42
C ILE A 389 5.01 -2.31 -29.83
N GLY A 390 4.03 -2.98 -30.43
CA GLY A 390 4.13 -3.51 -31.78
C GLY A 390 4.32 -2.42 -32.84
N LEU A 391 4.88 -2.80 -34.01
CA LEU A 391 5.10 -1.87 -35.14
C LEU A 391 3.80 -1.22 -35.61
N LYS A 392 2.76 -2.04 -35.82
CA LYS A 392 1.47 -1.58 -36.34
C LYS A 392 0.76 -0.56 -35.41
N PRO A 393 0.66 -0.77 -34.09
CA PRO A 393 0.16 0.26 -33.18
C PRO A 393 0.92 1.58 -33.27
N GLN A 394 2.25 1.51 -33.38
CA GLN A 394 3.08 2.71 -33.46
C GLN A 394 2.90 3.44 -34.80
N GLU A 395 2.82 2.74 -35.93
CA GLU A 395 2.56 3.33 -37.26
C GLU A 395 1.18 4.02 -37.31
N GLU A 396 0.16 3.44 -36.67
CA GLU A 396 -1.19 3.99 -36.65
C GLU A 396 -1.31 5.19 -35.71
N MET A 397 -0.58 5.19 -34.55
CA MET A 397 -0.70 6.20 -33.51
C MET A 397 0.30 7.34 -33.57
N THR A 398 1.53 7.11 -34.04
CA THR A 398 2.57 8.16 -34.09
C THR A 398 2.16 9.42 -34.84
N PRO A 399 1.40 9.35 -35.97
CA PRO A 399 0.90 10.55 -36.62
C PRO A 399 -0.13 11.33 -35.83
N LEU A 400 -0.80 10.67 -34.89
CA LEU A 400 -1.84 11.27 -34.02
C LEU A 400 -1.26 11.89 -32.78
N THR A 401 -0.42 11.17 -32.04
CA THR A 401 0.09 11.56 -30.73
C THR A 401 1.45 10.92 -30.43
N LYS A 402 2.22 11.55 -29.55
CA LYS A 402 3.46 10.97 -29.05
C LYS A 402 3.14 9.77 -28.16
N LEU A 403 3.72 8.61 -28.45
CA LEU A 403 3.62 7.44 -27.57
C LEU A 403 4.74 7.46 -26.53
N GLU A 404 4.36 7.24 -25.28
CA GLU A 404 5.29 7.07 -24.18
C GLU A 404 4.99 5.77 -23.45
N PHE A 405 6.02 4.95 -23.22
CA PHE A 405 5.86 3.64 -22.59
C PHE A 405 6.30 3.69 -21.13
N ALA A 406 5.47 3.19 -20.25
CA ALA A 406 5.83 3.05 -18.85
C ALA A 406 6.98 2.03 -18.71
N PRO A 407 8.07 2.35 -17.97
CA PRO A 407 9.12 1.39 -17.71
C PRO A 407 8.59 0.14 -17.03
N VAL A 408 9.13 -1.02 -17.40
CA VAL A 408 8.69 -2.32 -16.87
C VAL A 408 8.75 -2.33 -15.35
N GLY A 409 7.63 -2.66 -14.72
CA GLY A 409 7.50 -2.73 -13.27
C GLY A 409 7.36 -1.38 -12.57
N ARG A 410 7.09 -0.30 -13.29
CA ARG A 410 6.87 1.04 -12.78
C ARG A 410 5.40 1.44 -12.84
N GLY A 411 4.52 0.65 -12.18
CA GLY A 411 3.09 0.94 -12.07
C GLY A 411 2.79 2.32 -11.45
N ASP A 412 3.74 2.84 -10.64
CA ASP A 412 3.62 4.19 -10.09
C ASP A 412 3.46 5.29 -11.16
N ARG A 413 3.93 5.08 -12.40
CA ARG A 413 3.74 6.03 -13.51
C ARG A 413 2.36 6.00 -14.16
N LYS A 414 1.56 4.96 -13.89
CA LYS A 414 0.18 4.78 -14.35
C LYS A 414 -0.82 4.73 -13.18
N SER A 415 -0.47 5.31 -12.05
CA SER A 415 -1.26 5.21 -10.83
C SER A 415 -2.67 5.79 -10.96
N ILE A 416 -2.89 6.67 -11.94
CA ILE A 416 -4.19 7.33 -12.13
C ILE A 416 -5.18 6.39 -12.80
N VAL A 417 -4.81 5.76 -13.92
CA VAL A 417 -5.69 4.80 -14.59
C VAL A 417 -5.90 3.55 -13.73
N GLU A 418 -4.87 3.07 -13.02
CA GLU A 418 -5.01 1.97 -12.05
C GLU A 418 -6.02 2.31 -10.93
N ARG A 419 -5.99 3.54 -10.43
CA ARG A 419 -6.96 4.02 -9.44
C ARG A 419 -8.36 4.09 -10.02
N CYS A 420 -8.52 4.52 -11.26
CA CYS A 420 -9.81 4.54 -11.95
C CYS A 420 -10.40 3.12 -12.08
N PHE A 421 -9.59 2.13 -12.44
CA PHE A 421 -10.04 0.73 -12.42
C PHE A 421 -10.48 0.27 -11.03
N GLY A 422 -9.75 0.68 -9.98
CA GLY A 422 -10.15 0.43 -8.60
C GLY A 422 -11.55 0.96 -8.31
N ILE A 423 -11.82 2.20 -8.71
CA ILE A 423 -13.13 2.83 -8.53
C ILE A 423 -14.23 2.09 -9.34
N LEU A 424 -14.01 1.84 -10.62
CA LEU A 424 -14.98 1.12 -11.47
C LEU A 424 -15.27 -0.29 -10.95
N ASN A 425 -14.25 -0.99 -10.47
CA ASN A 425 -14.43 -2.31 -9.86
C ASN A 425 -15.22 -2.24 -8.55
N ASP A 426 -14.89 -1.33 -7.65
CA ASP A 426 -15.51 -1.24 -6.33
C ASP A 426 -16.95 -0.68 -6.41
N GLU A 427 -17.19 0.29 -7.27
CA GLU A 427 -18.49 0.94 -7.41
C GLU A 427 -19.46 0.16 -8.29
N VAL A 428 -18.98 -0.54 -9.32
CA VAL A 428 -19.83 -1.28 -10.24
C VAL A 428 -19.60 -2.78 -10.13
N ILE A 429 -18.43 -3.26 -10.57
CA ILE A 429 -18.20 -4.67 -10.88
C ILE A 429 -18.36 -5.58 -9.65
N HIS A 430 -17.82 -5.16 -8.49
CA HIS A 430 -17.88 -5.98 -7.27
C HIS A 430 -19.29 -6.03 -6.64
N ARG A 431 -20.19 -5.15 -7.06
CA ARG A 431 -21.59 -5.12 -6.62
C ARG A 431 -22.51 -5.94 -7.51
N LEU A 432 -22.01 -6.39 -8.69
CA LEU A 432 -22.81 -7.15 -9.64
C LEU A 432 -22.91 -8.62 -9.25
N ILE A 433 -24.00 -9.25 -9.70
CA ILE A 433 -24.19 -10.69 -9.61
C ILE A 433 -23.24 -11.36 -10.63
N GLY A 434 -22.64 -12.48 -10.24
CA GLY A 434 -21.63 -13.15 -11.08
C GLY A 434 -20.21 -12.58 -10.93
N THR A 435 -20.01 -11.64 -10.00
CA THR A 435 -18.67 -11.14 -9.66
C THR A 435 -17.81 -12.20 -8.98
N THR A 436 -16.52 -12.16 -9.24
CA THR A 436 -15.54 -13.02 -8.57
C THR A 436 -15.13 -12.49 -7.19
N ARG A 437 -15.62 -11.33 -6.77
CA ARG A 437 -15.33 -10.67 -5.49
C ARG A 437 -13.84 -10.69 -5.14
N ARG A 438 -12.96 -10.43 -6.10
CA ARG A 438 -11.48 -10.53 -5.95
C ARG A 438 -11.00 -11.92 -5.50
N GLY A 439 -11.69 -12.99 -5.90
CA GLY A 439 -11.34 -14.36 -5.52
C GLY A 439 -11.78 -14.78 -4.11
N LYS A 440 -12.53 -13.96 -3.40
CA LYS A 440 -13.12 -14.29 -2.09
C LYS A 440 -14.37 -15.17 -2.26
N ILE A 441 -14.18 -16.40 -2.69
CA ILE A 441 -15.26 -17.39 -2.81
C ILE A 441 -15.26 -18.22 -1.53
N VAL A 442 -16.42 -18.27 -0.85
CA VAL A 442 -16.59 -19.13 0.32
C VAL A 442 -16.88 -20.56 -0.14
N LYS A 443 -16.26 -21.55 0.51
CA LYS A 443 -16.46 -22.96 0.21
C LYS A 443 -17.95 -23.33 0.42
N GLY A 444 -18.60 -23.83 -0.63
CA GLY A 444 -20.04 -24.17 -0.62
C GLY A 444 -20.95 -23.14 -1.29
N GLU A 445 -20.48 -21.93 -1.63
CA GLU A 445 -21.24 -21.00 -2.45
C GLU A 445 -21.25 -21.41 -3.94
N PRO A 446 -22.32 -21.07 -4.69
CA PRO A 446 -22.33 -21.22 -6.14
C PRO A 446 -21.18 -20.46 -6.79
N THR A 447 -20.55 -21.06 -7.78
CA THR A 447 -19.42 -20.43 -8.47
C THR A 447 -19.87 -19.13 -9.16
N PRO A 448 -18.99 -18.12 -9.30
CA PRO A 448 -19.32 -16.88 -10.01
C PRO A 448 -19.84 -17.12 -11.43
N GLN A 449 -19.33 -18.14 -12.10
CA GLN A 449 -19.76 -18.54 -13.45
C GLN A 449 -21.23 -19.00 -13.46
N SER A 450 -21.65 -19.77 -12.46
CA SER A 450 -23.06 -20.23 -12.36
C SER A 450 -24.03 -19.10 -11.99
N ARG A 451 -23.52 -18.01 -11.43
CA ARG A 451 -24.30 -16.82 -11.05
C ARG A 451 -24.28 -15.74 -12.15
N ALA A 452 -23.59 -15.95 -13.26
CA ALA A 452 -23.55 -14.99 -14.35
C ALA A 452 -24.95 -14.74 -14.92
N CYS A 453 -25.34 -13.48 -15.05
CA CYS A 453 -26.68 -13.10 -15.54
C CYS A 453 -26.69 -11.88 -16.45
N LEU A 454 -25.56 -11.18 -16.57
CA LEU A 454 -25.45 -9.92 -17.30
C LEU A 454 -24.77 -10.12 -18.65
N THR A 455 -25.26 -9.42 -19.67
CA THR A 455 -24.64 -9.33 -20.99
C THR A 455 -23.58 -8.25 -21.02
N ILE A 456 -22.77 -8.23 -22.09
CA ILE A 456 -21.76 -7.18 -22.29
C ILE A 456 -22.40 -5.79 -22.45
N GLN A 457 -23.56 -5.70 -23.08
CA GLN A 457 -24.27 -4.43 -23.26
C GLN A 457 -24.75 -3.86 -21.93
N GLU A 458 -25.32 -4.71 -21.08
CA GLU A 458 -25.79 -4.31 -19.75
C GLU A 458 -24.64 -3.83 -18.87
N VAL A 459 -23.52 -4.54 -18.84
CA VAL A 459 -22.33 -4.13 -18.07
C VAL A 459 -21.70 -2.85 -18.63
N THR A 460 -21.61 -2.71 -19.94
CA THR A 460 -21.08 -1.49 -20.57
C THR A 460 -21.96 -0.29 -20.24
N SER A 461 -23.29 -0.43 -20.28
CA SER A 461 -24.22 0.63 -19.88
C SER A 461 -24.00 1.08 -18.43
N LEU A 462 -23.81 0.13 -17.50
CA LEU A 462 -23.52 0.46 -16.10
C LEU A 462 -22.18 1.19 -15.94
N LEU A 463 -21.15 0.76 -16.66
CA LEU A 463 -19.84 1.42 -16.64
C LEU A 463 -19.92 2.84 -17.19
N ILE A 464 -20.64 3.08 -18.28
CA ILE A 464 -20.84 4.43 -18.83
C ILE A 464 -21.51 5.34 -17.80
N ARG A 465 -22.56 4.87 -17.13
CA ARG A 465 -23.23 5.65 -16.07
C ARG A 465 -22.30 6.00 -14.92
N GLU A 466 -21.46 5.06 -14.50
CA GLU A 466 -20.49 5.31 -13.45
C GLU A 466 -19.39 6.31 -13.90
N ILE A 467 -18.97 6.23 -15.15
CA ILE A 467 -18.01 7.19 -15.71
C ILE A 467 -18.59 8.61 -15.72
N LEU A 468 -19.85 8.76 -16.15
CA LEU A 468 -20.54 10.05 -16.10
C LEU A 468 -20.63 10.59 -14.67
N ALA A 469 -20.96 9.72 -13.70
CA ALA A 469 -20.99 10.08 -12.30
C ALA A 469 -19.61 10.42 -11.76
N HIS A 470 -18.57 9.62 -12.09
CA HIS A 470 -17.18 9.85 -11.72
C HIS A 470 -16.68 11.21 -12.21
N ASN A 471 -16.95 11.53 -13.47
CA ASN A 471 -16.52 12.79 -14.08
C ASN A 471 -17.18 14.02 -13.46
N GLN A 472 -18.28 13.85 -12.71
CA GLN A 472 -18.98 14.92 -11.99
C GLN A 472 -18.68 14.95 -10.48
N ARG A 473 -18.02 13.92 -9.93
CA ARG A 473 -17.66 13.86 -8.51
C ARG A 473 -16.67 14.96 -8.14
N THR A 474 -16.80 15.46 -6.91
CA THR A 474 -15.87 16.45 -6.36
C THR A 474 -14.53 15.81 -6.02
N TYR A 475 -13.45 16.41 -6.54
CA TYR A 475 -12.06 16.07 -6.25
C TYR A 475 -11.34 17.28 -5.70
N GLU A 476 -11.11 17.32 -4.40
CA GLU A 476 -10.51 18.47 -3.70
C GLU A 476 -9.16 18.89 -4.28
N GLU A 477 -8.32 17.94 -4.70
CA GLU A 477 -7.01 18.21 -5.30
C GLU A 477 -7.09 19.10 -6.56
N LEU A 478 -8.19 19.03 -7.32
CA LEU A 478 -8.35 19.84 -8.54
C LEU A 478 -8.45 21.34 -8.26
N ALA A 479 -8.90 21.75 -7.08
CA ALA A 479 -8.91 23.14 -6.67
C ALA A 479 -7.50 23.75 -6.60
N TYR A 480 -6.53 22.93 -6.16
CA TYR A 480 -5.13 23.34 -6.05
C TYR A 480 -4.37 23.29 -7.37
N ILE A 481 -4.83 22.44 -8.30
CA ILE A 481 -4.22 22.26 -9.62
C ILE A 481 -4.78 23.29 -10.63
N ASN A 482 -6.08 23.54 -10.59
CA ASN A 482 -6.78 24.42 -11.53
C ASN A 482 -7.55 25.53 -10.80
N PRO A 483 -6.90 26.68 -10.52
CA PRO A 483 -7.54 27.81 -9.83
C PRO A 483 -8.76 28.37 -10.54
N LEU A 484 -8.88 28.19 -11.88
CA LEU A 484 -10.03 28.67 -12.66
C LEU A 484 -11.36 28.11 -12.17
N LEU A 485 -11.35 26.95 -11.52
CA LEU A 485 -12.57 26.40 -10.92
C LEU A 485 -13.11 27.29 -9.79
N ILE A 486 -12.21 27.78 -8.95
CA ILE A 486 -12.56 28.68 -7.84
C ILE A 486 -12.93 30.06 -8.36
N GLU A 487 -12.13 30.59 -9.30
CA GLU A 487 -12.35 31.92 -9.90
C GLU A 487 -13.73 32.04 -10.60
N ASN A 488 -14.26 30.91 -11.11
CA ASN A 488 -15.54 30.87 -11.81
C ASN A 488 -16.66 30.23 -10.98
N ASP A 489 -16.46 30.00 -9.67
CA ASP A 489 -17.45 29.39 -8.75
C ASP A 489 -18.05 28.07 -9.27
N LEU A 490 -17.19 27.19 -9.79
CA LEU A 490 -17.58 25.91 -10.36
C LEU A 490 -17.37 24.77 -9.37
N VAL A 491 -18.23 23.77 -9.42
CA VAL A 491 -18.02 22.51 -8.69
C VAL A 491 -16.65 21.94 -9.10
N ILE A 492 -15.84 21.57 -8.10
CA ILE A 492 -14.49 21.04 -8.28
C ILE A 492 -14.58 19.59 -8.78
N SER A 493 -14.83 19.43 -10.08
CA SER A 493 -15.00 18.11 -10.73
C SER A 493 -14.09 17.95 -11.94
N PRO A 494 -13.74 16.71 -12.32
CA PRO A 494 -12.99 16.41 -13.54
C PRO A 494 -13.58 17.07 -14.78
N LYS A 495 -14.90 16.96 -14.97
CA LYS A 495 -15.64 17.54 -16.09
C LYS A 495 -15.51 19.07 -16.13
N ASN A 496 -15.76 19.74 -15.01
CA ASN A 496 -15.68 21.19 -14.96
C ASN A 496 -14.24 21.69 -15.15
N SER A 497 -13.26 20.99 -14.58
CA SER A 497 -11.84 21.29 -14.81
C SER A 497 -11.46 21.20 -16.29
N TRP A 498 -11.96 20.18 -16.98
CA TRP A 498 -11.78 20.01 -18.43
C TRP A 498 -12.43 21.18 -19.21
N MET A 499 -13.72 21.44 -18.97
CA MET A 499 -14.50 22.44 -19.68
C MET A 499 -13.97 23.86 -19.50
N ILE A 500 -13.64 24.25 -18.26
CA ILE A 500 -13.14 25.60 -17.96
C ILE A 500 -11.74 25.81 -18.57
N SER A 501 -10.88 24.79 -18.54
CA SER A 501 -9.56 24.85 -19.15
C SER A 501 -9.65 25.01 -20.67
N LEU A 502 -10.57 24.28 -21.31
CA LEU A 502 -10.84 24.39 -22.75
C LEU A 502 -11.35 25.81 -23.08
N LYS A 503 -12.30 26.33 -22.30
CA LYS A 503 -12.85 27.67 -22.50
C LYS A 503 -11.80 28.78 -22.39
N HIS A 504 -10.83 28.65 -21.50
CA HIS A 504 -9.77 29.62 -21.28
C HIS A 504 -8.50 29.39 -22.09
N GLY A 505 -8.51 28.43 -23.04
CA GLY A 505 -7.33 28.11 -23.85
C GLY A 505 -6.16 27.48 -23.08
N ARG A 506 -6.39 27.05 -21.83
CA ARG A 506 -5.41 26.29 -21.04
C ARG A 506 -5.57 24.79 -21.27
N PHE A 507 -5.25 24.36 -22.47
CA PHE A 507 -5.59 23.03 -22.98
C PHE A 507 -4.57 22.58 -24.02
N SER A 508 -4.02 21.39 -23.87
CA SER A 508 -2.95 20.87 -24.73
C SER A 508 -3.43 19.89 -25.79
N ALA A 509 -4.58 19.24 -25.59
CA ALA A 509 -5.11 18.30 -26.58
C ALA A 509 -5.66 19.04 -27.80
N ARG A 510 -5.61 18.37 -28.94
CA ARG A 510 -6.11 18.91 -30.22
C ARG A 510 -7.39 18.22 -30.66
N ALA A 511 -8.29 18.97 -31.27
CA ALA A 511 -9.40 18.39 -32.00
C ALA A 511 -8.87 17.68 -33.26
N VAL A 512 -9.53 16.59 -33.68
CA VAL A 512 -9.21 15.82 -34.87
C VAL A 512 -10.47 15.57 -35.66
N GLY A 513 -10.35 15.48 -36.99
CA GLY A 513 -11.46 15.09 -37.84
C GLY A 513 -11.87 13.63 -37.62
N ALA A 514 -13.17 13.39 -37.56
CA ALA A 514 -13.69 12.02 -37.41
C ALA A 514 -13.15 11.07 -38.46
N ASP A 515 -12.94 11.54 -39.69
CA ASP A 515 -12.42 10.76 -40.80
C ASP A 515 -11.01 10.20 -40.57
N GLU A 516 -10.14 10.98 -39.90
CA GLU A 516 -8.79 10.53 -39.56
C GLU A 516 -8.84 9.46 -38.48
N VAL A 517 -9.70 9.60 -37.48
CA VAL A 517 -9.93 8.60 -36.42
C VAL A 517 -10.49 7.31 -37.04
N ILE A 518 -11.48 7.42 -37.91
CA ILE A 518 -12.08 6.27 -38.63
C ILE A 518 -11.02 5.54 -39.41
N ALA A 519 -10.25 6.26 -40.20
CA ALA A 519 -9.23 5.68 -41.10
C ALA A 519 -8.13 4.93 -40.32
N ARG A 520 -7.71 5.44 -39.15
CA ARG A 520 -6.57 4.89 -38.41
C ARG A 520 -6.98 3.94 -37.26
N LEU A 521 -8.06 4.26 -36.55
CA LEU A 521 -8.37 3.56 -35.29
C LEU A 521 -9.52 2.56 -35.39
N LEU A 522 -10.44 2.70 -36.36
CA LEU A 522 -11.41 1.63 -36.57
C LEU A 522 -10.75 0.41 -37.25
N ILE A 523 -11.32 -0.76 -37.03
CA ILE A 523 -10.74 -2.04 -37.42
C ILE A 523 -10.75 -2.13 -38.96
N PRO A 524 -9.60 -2.30 -39.61
CA PRO A 524 -9.53 -2.48 -41.04
C PRO A 524 -10.02 -3.86 -41.45
N VAL A 525 -10.93 -3.89 -42.44
CA VAL A 525 -11.45 -5.12 -43.01
C VAL A 525 -11.60 -4.93 -44.54
N ASN A 526 -11.61 -6.05 -45.27
CA ASN A 526 -11.94 -6.05 -46.66
C ASN A 526 -13.40 -6.47 -46.81
N ALA A 527 -14.20 -5.66 -47.51
CA ALA A 527 -15.57 -5.96 -47.86
C ALA A 527 -15.67 -6.23 -49.36
N ASN A 528 -16.64 -7.04 -49.75
CA ASN A 528 -16.89 -7.36 -51.16
C ASN A 528 -18.03 -6.52 -51.70
N ILE A 529 -17.87 -5.94 -52.85
CA ILE A 529 -18.94 -5.27 -53.59
C ILE A 529 -19.67 -6.31 -54.41
N THR A 530 -20.99 -6.43 -54.20
CA THR A 530 -21.86 -7.35 -54.89
C THR A 530 -23.03 -6.59 -55.49
N ALA A 531 -23.77 -7.22 -56.42
CA ALA A 531 -24.99 -6.65 -56.96
C ALA A 531 -26.08 -6.40 -55.89
N GLY A 532 -25.97 -7.03 -54.76
CA GLY A 532 -26.89 -6.85 -53.58
C GLY A 532 -26.44 -5.80 -52.59
N GLY A 533 -25.31 -5.12 -52.81
CA GLY A 533 -24.71 -4.16 -51.89
C GLY A 533 -23.32 -4.57 -51.45
N ILE A 534 -22.79 -3.90 -50.44
CA ILE A 534 -21.49 -4.19 -49.85
C ILE A 534 -21.65 -5.36 -48.88
N GLN A 535 -20.94 -6.44 -49.11
CA GLN A 535 -21.00 -7.66 -48.31
C GLN A 535 -19.78 -7.75 -47.39
N TYR A 536 -20.05 -7.86 -46.13
CA TYR A 536 -19.08 -8.20 -45.09
C TYR A 536 -19.72 -9.19 -44.09
N ASN A 537 -19.06 -10.29 -43.80
CA ASN A 537 -19.51 -11.28 -42.82
C ASN A 537 -20.93 -11.83 -43.03
N ASN A 538 -21.32 -12.10 -44.27
CA ASN A 538 -22.67 -12.48 -44.68
C ASN A 538 -23.75 -11.41 -44.40
N LEU A 539 -23.37 -10.24 -43.98
CA LEU A 539 -24.22 -9.06 -43.85
C LEU A 539 -24.11 -8.21 -45.11
N PHE A 540 -25.20 -7.58 -45.50
CA PHE A 540 -25.25 -6.70 -46.65
C PHE A 540 -25.55 -5.28 -46.21
N TYR A 541 -24.72 -4.36 -46.69
CA TYR A 541 -24.82 -2.93 -46.38
C TYR A 541 -25.20 -2.18 -47.67
N GLU A 542 -25.84 -1.03 -47.49
CA GLU A 542 -26.20 -0.13 -48.56
C GLU A 542 -24.99 0.18 -49.45
N CYS A 543 -25.22 0.24 -50.73
CA CYS A 543 -24.21 0.61 -51.73
C CYS A 543 -24.85 1.57 -52.74
N ASP A 544 -24.04 2.45 -53.27
CA ASP A 544 -24.46 3.30 -54.35
C ASP A 544 -24.90 2.41 -55.54
N PRO A 545 -26.12 2.62 -56.12
CA PRO A 545 -26.65 1.79 -57.22
C PRO A 545 -25.72 1.71 -58.43
N GLU A 546 -25.01 2.79 -58.73
CA GLU A 546 -24.05 2.83 -59.85
C GLU A 546 -22.86 1.88 -59.58
N ILE A 547 -22.32 1.91 -58.39
CA ILE A 547 -21.21 1.03 -57.98
C ILE A 547 -21.67 -0.43 -57.95
N ALA A 548 -22.85 -0.68 -57.37
CA ALA A 548 -23.43 -2.03 -57.32
C ALA A 548 -23.72 -2.62 -58.73
N SER A 549 -24.14 -1.79 -59.65
CA SER A 549 -24.39 -2.21 -61.03
C SER A 549 -23.10 -2.52 -61.82
N GLY A 550 -22.00 -1.84 -61.48
CA GLY A 550 -20.67 -2.07 -62.06
C GLY A 550 -20.17 -3.51 -61.86
N VAL A 551 -20.64 -4.20 -60.80
CA VAL A 551 -20.29 -5.60 -60.52
C VAL A 551 -20.72 -6.55 -61.67
N ARG A 552 -21.77 -6.18 -62.43
CA ARG A 552 -22.19 -6.96 -63.59
C ARG A 552 -21.15 -6.92 -64.73
N VAL A 553 -20.39 -5.84 -64.78
CA VAL A 553 -19.38 -5.62 -65.87
C VAL A 553 -17.98 -6.08 -65.36
N PHE A 554 -17.61 -5.75 -64.16
CA PHE A 554 -16.26 -5.95 -63.63
C PHE A 554 -16.13 -7.16 -62.69
N GLY A 555 -17.23 -7.85 -62.40
CA GLY A 555 -17.24 -8.94 -61.42
C GLY A 555 -17.21 -8.43 -59.96
N ARG A 556 -17.07 -9.36 -59.03
CA ARG A 556 -16.95 -9.02 -57.62
C ARG A 556 -15.61 -8.31 -57.36
N THR A 557 -15.69 -7.12 -56.79
CA THR A 557 -14.52 -6.33 -56.39
C THR A 557 -14.45 -6.20 -54.88
N THR A 558 -13.24 -6.06 -54.35
CA THR A 558 -13.02 -5.82 -52.93
C THR A 558 -12.84 -4.33 -52.67
N CYS A 559 -13.40 -3.84 -51.58
CA CYS A 559 -13.21 -2.47 -51.09
C CYS A 559 -12.65 -2.46 -49.67
N GLU A 560 -11.95 -1.40 -49.35
CA GLU A 560 -11.44 -1.20 -47.99
C GLU A 560 -12.56 -0.68 -47.07
N ALA A 561 -12.76 -1.35 -45.96
CA ALA A 561 -13.76 -0.95 -44.99
C ALA A 561 -13.17 -0.81 -43.57
N ARG A 562 -13.88 -0.11 -42.75
CA ARG A 562 -13.61 0.07 -41.32
C ARG A 562 -14.85 -0.31 -40.53
N ILE A 563 -14.68 -1.07 -39.48
CA ILE A 563 -15.78 -1.52 -38.60
C ILE A 563 -15.57 -1.07 -37.16
N ASP A 564 -16.69 -0.76 -36.51
CA ASP A 564 -16.77 -0.58 -35.05
C ASP A 564 -17.21 -1.89 -34.43
N ASP A 565 -16.43 -2.43 -33.49
CA ASP A 565 -16.79 -3.66 -32.78
C ASP A 565 -18.09 -3.55 -31.98
N ASN A 566 -18.52 -2.35 -31.64
CA ASN A 566 -19.72 -2.11 -30.85
C ASN A 566 -21.00 -2.06 -31.68
N CYS A 567 -20.90 -1.93 -33.00
CA CYS A 567 -22.05 -1.70 -33.88
C CYS A 567 -21.93 -2.43 -35.18
N VAL A 568 -22.87 -3.31 -35.47
CA VAL A 568 -22.99 -4.02 -36.73
C VAL A 568 -23.95 -3.32 -37.72
N ASP A 569 -24.65 -2.28 -37.29
CA ASP A 569 -25.67 -1.59 -38.06
C ASP A 569 -25.09 -0.76 -39.21
N TYR A 570 -23.80 -0.49 -39.19
CA TYR A 570 -23.09 0.27 -40.24
C TYR A 570 -21.64 -0.13 -40.31
N ILE A 571 -21.07 0.10 -41.54
CA ILE A 571 -19.63 0.04 -41.80
C ILE A 571 -19.20 1.33 -42.52
N TYR A 572 -17.94 1.65 -42.40
CA TYR A 572 -17.36 2.75 -43.16
C TYR A 572 -16.57 2.16 -44.32
N VAL A 573 -16.83 2.63 -45.55
CA VAL A 573 -16.22 2.10 -46.77
C VAL A 573 -15.61 3.21 -47.56
N ARG A 574 -14.46 2.94 -48.18
CA ARG A 574 -13.90 3.77 -49.23
C ARG A 574 -13.65 2.93 -50.46
N PHE A 575 -13.99 3.49 -51.61
CA PHE A 575 -13.86 2.83 -52.92
C PHE A 575 -12.53 3.18 -53.59
N ASP A 576 -11.94 4.32 -53.24
CA ASP A 576 -10.65 4.78 -53.76
C ASP A 576 -9.74 5.15 -52.57
N LYS A 577 -8.43 4.89 -52.71
CA LYS A 577 -7.43 5.17 -51.66
C LYS A 577 -7.39 6.63 -51.22
N ASN A 578 -7.75 7.54 -52.11
CA ASN A 578 -7.75 8.98 -51.86
C ASN A 578 -9.11 9.50 -51.37
N SER A 579 -10.15 8.67 -51.29
CA SER A 579 -11.47 9.07 -50.82
C SER A 579 -11.62 8.91 -49.31
N ILE A 580 -12.55 9.69 -48.73
CA ILE A 580 -12.95 9.62 -47.31
C ILE A 580 -13.82 8.37 -47.11
N PHE A 581 -13.69 7.77 -45.94
CA PHE A 581 -14.57 6.67 -45.52
C PHE A 581 -15.99 7.14 -45.34
N LYS A 582 -16.96 6.63 -46.12
CA LYS A 582 -18.37 6.93 -46.03
C LYS A 582 -19.09 5.85 -45.22
N LYS A 583 -20.08 6.27 -44.41
CA LYS A 583 -20.90 5.40 -43.59
C LYS A 583 -21.97 4.70 -44.45
N HIS A 584 -22.04 3.39 -44.43
CA HIS A 584 -23.00 2.56 -45.13
C HIS A 584 -23.80 1.73 -44.12
N TYR A 585 -25.14 1.79 -44.16
CA TYR A 585 -26.01 1.14 -43.20
C TYR A 585 -26.38 -0.27 -43.61
N LEU A 586 -26.61 -1.12 -42.61
CA LEU A 586 -27.09 -2.48 -42.81
C LEU A 586 -28.46 -2.48 -43.48
N LEU A 587 -28.60 -3.26 -44.53
CA LEU A 587 -29.86 -3.44 -45.22
C LEU A 587 -30.85 -4.27 -44.34
N LYS A 588 -31.75 -3.55 -43.67
CA LYS A 588 -32.75 -4.11 -42.79
C LYS A 588 -33.90 -4.61 -43.57
N LYS A 589 -34.25 -5.55 -44.09
CA LYS A 589 -35.44 -6.03 -44.82
C LYS A 589 -35.19 -6.42 -46.29
N ARG A 590 -34.31 -7.33 -46.59
CA ARG A 590 -34.46 -8.08 -47.82
C ARG A 590 -34.69 -9.56 -47.55
N ASP A 591 -35.63 -10.16 -48.29
CA ASP A 591 -36.05 -11.56 -48.26
C ASP A 591 -34.96 -12.62 -48.44
N VAL A 592 -33.74 -12.21 -48.71
CA VAL A 592 -32.54 -13.06 -48.82
C VAL A 592 -32.14 -13.71 -47.48
N PHE A 593 -32.71 -13.23 -46.35
CA PHE A 593 -32.44 -13.76 -45.02
C PHE A 593 -33.51 -14.64 -44.44
N LYS A 594 -34.51 -15.11 -45.22
CA LYS A 594 -35.65 -15.95 -44.77
C LYS A 594 -35.25 -17.22 -43.96
N GLY A 595 -34.00 -17.61 -43.90
CA GLY A 595 -33.52 -18.76 -43.15
C GLY A 595 -32.79 -18.44 -41.82
N LYS A 596 -32.42 -17.19 -41.54
CA LYS A 596 -31.66 -16.81 -40.36
C LYS A 596 -32.31 -15.75 -39.49
N ALA A 597 -33.37 -15.12 -39.95
CA ALA A 597 -34.04 -13.98 -39.30
C ALA A 597 -34.91 -14.35 -38.07
N HIS A 598 -35.22 -15.58 -37.82
CA HIS A 598 -36.02 -15.97 -36.64
C HIS A 598 -35.23 -15.92 -35.32
N LEU A 599 -33.92 -16.08 -35.37
CA LEU A 599 -33.08 -15.91 -34.18
C LEU A 599 -32.86 -14.44 -33.80
N ASP A 600 -32.88 -13.55 -34.80
CA ASP A 600 -32.58 -12.11 -34.56
C ASP A 600 -33.82 -11.35 -34.05
N THR A 601 -35.09 -11.81 -34.40
CA THR A 601 -36.30 -11.15 -33.99
C THR A 601 -36.62 -11.38 -32.50
N ASP A 602 -36.38 -12.56 -31.97
CA ASP A 602 -36.61 -12.84 -30.55
C ASP A 602 -35.53 -12.19 -29.66
N VAL A 603 -34.28 -12.21 -30.11
CA VAL A 603 -33.16 -11.52 -29.44
C VAL A 603 -33.33 -10.01 -29.52
N MET A 604 -33.81 -9.48 -30.65
CA MET A 604 -34.12 -8.06 -30.81
C MET A 604 -35.35 -7.65 -29.95
N ALA A 605 -36.37 -8.50 -29.82
CA ALA A 605 -37.51 -8.24 -28.95
C ALA A 605 -37.08 -8.21 -27.47
N ASP A 606 -36.33 -9.21 -27.00
CA ASP A 606 -35.75 -9.22 -25.65
C ASP A 606 -34.83 -8.02 -25.43
N TRP A 607 -34.01 -7.64 -26.44
CA TRP A 607 -33.17 -6.48 -26.35
C TRP A 607 -33.98 -5.18 -26.30
N VAL A 608 -35.01 -5.02 -27.10
CA VAL A 608 -35.92 -3.86 -27.08
C VAL A 608 -36.64 -3.76 -25.75
N ASP A 609 -37.09 -4.87 -25.19
CA ASP A 609 -37.79 -4.87 -23.89
C ASP A 609 -36.81 -4.58 -22.74
N THR A 610 -35.61 -5.11 -22.81
CA THR A 610 -34.50 -4.72 -21.90
C THR A 610 -34.17 -3.23 -22.03
N GLN A 611 -34.12 -2.68 -23.27
CA GLN A 611 -33.89 -1.24 -23.50
C GLN A 611 -35.06 -0.37 -23.01
N LYS A 612 -36.31 -0.82 -23.13
CA LYS A 612 -37.48 -0.12 -22.55
C LYS A 612 -37.37 -0.08 -21.02
N GLU A 613 -37.00 -1.19 -20.39
CA GLU A 613 -36.81 -1.25 -18.95
C GLU A 613 -35.61 -0.33 -18.51
N ILE A 614 -34.54 -0.33 -19.26
CA ILE A 614 -33.37 0.56 -19.01
C ILE A 614 -33.78 2.03 -19.22
N ASN A 615 -34.57 2.36 -20.23
CA ASN A 615 -35.09 3.71 -20.46
C ASN A 615 -36.03 4.22 -19.35
N LEU A 616 -36.85 3.32 -18.77
CA LEU A 616 -37.65 3.64 -17.58
C LEU A 616 -36.79 4.03 -16.38
N PHE A 617 -35.58 3.43 -16.27
CA PHE A 617 -34.61 3.77 -15.20
C PHE A 617 -33.83 5.05 -15.47
N THR A 618 -33.70 5.51 -16.73
CA THR A 618 -32.89 6.67 -17.10
C THR A 618 -33.49 7.99 -16.60
N LEU A 619 -34.80 8.07 -16.43
CA LEU A 619 -35.49 9.27 -15.96
C LEU A 619 -35.33 9.52 -14.46
N ASP A 620 -35.11 8.47 -13.66
CA ASP A 620 -35.01 8.57 -12.19
C ASP A 620 -33.59 8.50 -11.65
N SER A 621 -32.58 8.21 -12.48
CA SER A 621 -31.33 7.62 -11.98
C SER A 621 -30.09 8.50 -11.96
N LEU A 622 -30.17 9.74 -12.40
CA LEU A 622 -29.04 10.67 -12.24
C LEU A 622 -28.74 11.06 -10.79
N SER A 623 -29.61 10.65 -9.84
CA SER A 623 -29.53 11.04 -8.44
C SER A 623 -29.45 9.88 -7.42
N ASN A 624 -29.48 8.58 -7.80
CA ASN A 624 -29.67 7.53 -6.81
C ASN A 624 -28.70 6.34 -6.89
N ILE A 625 -27.92 6.17 -5.81
CA ILE A 625 -27.10 5.00 -5.47
C ILE A 625 -27.95 3.69 -5.37
N ASN A 626 -29.25 3.82 -5.10
CA ASN A 626 -30.19 2.70 -4.91
C ASN A 626 -30.45 1.88 -6.18
N ASN A 627 -30.16 2.41 -7.37
CA ASN A 627 -30.47 1.74 -8.64
C ASN A 627 -29.57 0.52 -8.92
N LYS A 628 -28.34 0.49 -8.34
CA LYS A 628 -27.46 -0.68 -8.47
C LYS A 628 -28.02 -1.91 -7.74
N ASP A 629 -28.64 -1.68 -6.60
CA ASP A 629 -29.24 -2.77 -5.80
C ASP A 629 -30.53 -3.30 -6.46
N GLU A 630 -31.30 -2.43 -7.08
CA GLU A 630 -32.47 -2.84 -7.85
C GLU A 630 -32.10 -3.62 -9.11
N PHE A 631 -31.03 -3.23 -9.79
CA PHE A 631 -30.50 -3.98 -10.94
C PHE A 631 -30.02 -5.37 -10.52
N ASN A 632 -29.31 -5.46 -9.39
CA ASN A 632 -28.89 -6.73 -8.82
C ASN A 632 -30.09 -7.58 -8.39
N ARG A 633 -31.16 -6.99 -7.85
CA ARG A 633 -32.42 -7.69 -7.49
C ARG A 633 -33.08 -8.26 -8.73
N LYS A 634 -33.22 -7.48 -9.79
CA LYS A 634 -33.74 -7.95 -11.09
C LYS A 634 -32.87 -9.04 -11.71
N GLY A 635 -31.56 -8.91 -11.58
CA GLY A 635 -30.62 -9.95 -11.97
C GLY A 635 -30.82 -11.25 -11.19
N ASN A 636 -31.12 -11.17 -9.88
CA ASN A 636 -31.45 -12.34 -9.06
C ASN A 636 -32.79 -12.99 -9.46
N GLU A 637 -33.79 -12.19 -9.79
CA GLU A 637 -35.07 -12.68 -10.31
C GLU A 637 -34.88 -13.45 -11.63
N ARG A 638 -34.10 -12.90 -12.54
CA ARG A 638 -33.68 -13.57 -13.80
C ARG A 638 -32.86 -14.84 -13.56
N LEU A 639 -32.00 -14.87 -12.54
CA LEU A 639 -31.23 -16.07 -12.16
C LEU A 639 -32.15 -17.20 -11.66
N ASN A 640 -33.26 -16.87 -11.01
CA ASN A 640 -34.24 -17.86 -10.54
C ASN A 640 -35.02 -18.50 -11.72
N GLU A 641 -35.15 -17.79 -12.84
CA GLU A 641 -35.73 -18.28 -14.09
C GLU A 641 -34.73 -19.11 -14.91
N ILE A 642 -33.42 -18.81 -14.77
CA ILE A 642 -32.35 -19.48 -15.48
C ILE A 642 -31.71 -20.54 -14.56
N TYR A 643 -32.01 -21.79 -14.77
CA TYR A 643 -31.43 -23.01 -14.16
C TYR A 643 -30.56 -22.84 -12.89
N LYS A 644 -31.09 -23.30 -11.76
CA LYS A 644 -30.42 -23.28 -10.44
C LYS A 644 -29.10 -24.09 -10.35
N SER A 645 -28.77 -24.91 -11.34
CA SER A 645 -27.55 -25.74 -11.32
C SER A 645 -27.01 -25.98 -12.72
N ARG A 646 -26.22 -25.08 -13.25
CA ARG A 646 -25.44 -25.39 -14.45
C ARG A 646 -23.97 -25.56 -14.09
N ARG A 647 -23.41 -26.69 -14.48
CA ARG A 647 -21.96 -26.89 -14.44
C ARG A 647 -21.34 -26.22 -15.67
N VAL A 648 -20.45 -25.28 -15.44
CA VAL A 648 -19.77 -24.55 -16.51
C VAL A 648 -18.32 -25.00 -16.54
N HIS A 649 -17.90 -25.56 -17.68
CA HIS A 649 -16.50 -25.96 -17.91
C HIS A 649 -15.75 -24.87 -18.67
N GLY A 650 -14.45 -24.68 -18.34
CA GLY A 650 -13.63 -23.63 -18.97
C GLY A 650 -13.52 -23.78 -20.52
N LYS A 651 -13.62 -25.01 -21.03
CA LYS A 651 -13.67 -25.28 -22.48
C LYS A 651 -14.96 -24.72 -23.11
N ASP A 652 -16.09 -24.86 -22.41
CA ASP A 652 -17.39 -24.37 -22.90
C ASP A 652 -17.42 -22.84 -22.89
N ILE A 653 -16.82 -22.19 -21.91
CA ILE A 653 -16.69 -20.75 -21.88
C ILE A 653 -15.91 -20.23 -23.08
N LYS A 654 -14.75 -20.85 -23.40
CA LYS A 654 -13.95 -20.47 -24.58
C LYS A 654 -14.70 -20.66 -25.88
N LYS A 655 -15.42 -21.79 -26.01
CA LYS A 655 -16.23 -22.08 -27.19
C LYS A 655 -17.40 -21.10 -27.33
N ASN A 656 -18.11 -20.82 -26.24
CA ASN A 656 -19.21 -19.86 -26.26
C ASN A 656 -18.73 -18.45 -26.58
N ARG A 657 -17.58 -18.03 -26.03
CA ARG A 657 -16.96 -16.75 -26.35
C ARG A 657 -16.61 -16.64 -27.83
N LYS A 658 -16.03 -17.69 -28.41
CA LYS A 658 -15.70 -17.71 -29.83
C LYS A 658 -16.97 -17.60 -30.67
N ASN A 659 -18.00 -18.38 -30.35
CA ASN A 659 -19.27 -18.32 -31.09
C ASN A 659 -19.95 -16.95 -30.99
N GLU A 660 -19.85 -16.32 -29.80
CA GLU A 660 -20.38 -14.97 -29.58
C GLU A 660 -19.64 -13.93 -30.43
N LEU A 661 -18.32 -14.01 -30.47
CA LEU A 661 -17.50 -13.13 -31.29
C LEU A 661 -17.79 -13.32 -32.80
N ASP A 662 -17.96 -14.57 -33.22
CA ASP A 662 -18.32 -14.90 -34.62
C ASP A 662 -19.69 -14.33 -34.97
N SER A 663 -20.70 -14.52 -34.11
CA SER A 663 -22.07 -14.05 -34.36
C SER A 663 -22.18 -12.52 -34.38
N LEU A 664 -21.31 -11.82 -33.61
CA LEU A 664 -21.24 -10.36 -33.59
C LEU A 664 -20.36 -9.80 -34.73
N GLY A 665 -19.84 -10.64 -35.62
CA GLY A 665 -18.92 -10.24 -36.70
C GLY A 665 -17.57 -9.75 -36.17
N ARG A 666 -17.18 -10.12 -34.96
CA ARG A 666 -15.97 -9.64 -34.26
C ARG A 666 -14.76 -10.56 -34.47
N THR A 667 -14.92 -11.73 -35.09
CA THR A 667 -13.87 -12.74 -35.21
C THR A 667 -13.08 -12.66 -36.50
N HIS A 668 -13.48 -11.79 -37.42
CA HIS A 668 -12.81 -11.72 -38.69
C HIS A 668 -11.54 -10.87 -38.59
N VAL A 669 -10.46 -11.57 -38.63
CA VAL A 669 -9.14 -10.99 -38.80
C VAL A 669 -8.97 -10.60 -40.28
N ALA A 670 -8.63 -9.36 -40.53
CA ALA A 670 -8.21 -8.96 -41.86
C ALA A 670 -7.04 -9.87 -42.30
N ASN A 671 -7.17 -10.49 -43.41
CA ASN A 671 -6.11 -11.21 -44.14
C ASN A 671 -5.52 -12.46 -43.44
N GLY A 672 -6.34 -13.40 -42.99
CA GLY A 672 -5.90 -14.78 -42.80
C GLY A 672 -4.68 -15.04 -41.91
N ARG A 673 -4.14 -14.04 -41.28
CA ARG A 673 -3.12 -14.20 -40.25
C ARG A 673 -3.83 -14.20 -38.90
N SER A 674 -4.01 -15.40 -38.35
CA SER A 674 -4.28 -15.56 -36.95
C SER A 674 -3.13 -14.88 -36.21
N GLU A 675 -3.38 -13.74 -35.59
CA GLU A 675 -2.50 -13.31 -34.50
C GLU A 675 -2.48 -14.45 -33.47
N PRO A 676 -1.32 -14.89 -33.01
CA PRO A 676 -1.24 -15.94 -32.02
C PRO A 676 -2.04 -15.50 -30.80
N LEU A 677 -3.09 -16.20 -30.49
CA LEU A 677 -4.04 -15.93 -29.42
C LEU A 677 -3.43 -16.00 -28.02
N LEU A 678 -2.15 -16.32 -27.95
CA LEU A 678 -1.36 -16.32 -26.71
C LEU A 678 0.09 -16.02 -27.11
N PRO A 679 0.84 -15.19 -26.41
CA PRO A 679 2.28 -15.32 -26.42
C PRO A 679 2.56 -16.77 -26.03
N SER A 680 3.33 -17.48 -26.85
CA SER A 680 3.88 -18.77 -26.47
C SER A 680 4.50 -18.58 -25.09
N SER A 681 3.84 -19.06 -24.07
CA SER A 681 4.34 -19.07 -22.71
C SER A 681 5.42 -20.14 -22.61
N SER A 682 6.54 -19.87 -23.25
CA SER A 682 7.79 -20.49 -22.90
C SER A 682 8.17 -19.90 -21.54
N ASN A 683 7.72 -20.49 -20.46
CA ASN A 683 8.22 -20.42 -19.10
C ASN A 683 7.12 -20.36 -18.02
N VAL A 684 5.94 -20.90 -18.29
CA VAL A 684 5.10 -21.39 -17.21
C VAL A 684 5.52 -22.84 -17.00
N LEU A 685 6.19 -23.13 -15.91
CA LEU A 685 6.33 -24.48 -15.39
C LEU A 685 4.91 -25.05 -15.26
N LEU A 686 4.47 -25.77 -16.26
CA LEU A 686 3.26 -26.57 -16.21
C LEU A 686 3.47 -27.55 -15.07
N LEU A 687 2.76 -27.36 -13.99
CA LEU A 687 2.56 -28.45 -13.01
C LEU A 687 2.04 -29.65 -13.81
N PRO A 688 2.62 -30.83 -13.63
CA PRO A 688 2.27 -32.00 -14.42
C PRO A 688 0.76 -32.21 -14.36
N GLY A 689 0.17 -32.40 -15.53
CA GLY A 689 -1.27 -32.60 -15.69
C GLY A 689 -1.77 -33.77 -14.88
N ARG A 690 -3.05 -33.79 -14.57
CA ARG A 690 -3.68 -34.81 -13.72
C ARG A 690 -3.40 -36.26 -14.22
N GLU A 691 -3.17 -36.42 -15.52
CA GLU A 691 -2.82 -37.73 -16.13
C GLU A 691 -1.37 -38.13 -15.87
N GLU A 692 -0.41 -37.20 -15.86
CA GLU A 692 0.97 -37.50 -15.51
C GLU A 692 1.11 -37.80 -14.01
N LYS A 693 0.34 -37.11 -13.16
CA LYS A 693 0.25 -37.39 -11.74
C LYS A 693 -0.34 -38.80 -11.49
N GLN A 694 -1.34 -39.21 -12.29
CA GLN A 694 -1.90 -40.56 -12.19
C GLN A 694 -0.93 -41.65 -12.71
N ARG A 695 -0.15 -41.36 -13.76
CA ARG A 695 0.91 -42.26 -14.25
C ARG A 695 2.03 -42.39 -13.22
N TRP A 696 2.43 -41.31 -12.59
CA TRP A 696 3.45 -41.30 -11.54
C TRP A 696 2.98 -42.05 -10.28
N LEU A 697 1.72 -41.89 -9.87
CA LEU A 697 1.11 -42.62 -8.76
C LEU A 697 0.92 -44.15 -9.07
N LYS A 698 0.63 -44.51 -10.33
CA LYS A 698 0.57 -45.89 -10.78
C LYS A 698 1.96 -46.54 -10.90
N GLY A 699 3.00 -45.74 -11.19
CA GLY A 699 4.39 -46.20 -11.21
C GLY A 699 4.92 -46.52 -9.80
N LYS A 700 4.55 -45.73 -8.78
CA LYS A 700 4.93 -45.98 -7.39
C LYS A 700 4.25 -47.23 -6.78
N LYS A 701 3.00 -47.54 -7.17
CA LYS A 701 2.32 -48.73 -6.68
C LYS A 701 2.91 -50.05 -7.24
N LYS A 702 3.65 -50.00 -8.36
CA LYS A 702 4.32 -51.18 -8.90
C LYS A 702 5.70 -51.47 -8.29
N THR A 703 6.25 -50.51 -7.53
CA THR A 703 7.54 -50.69 -6.84
C THR A 703 7.37 -51.02 -5.35
N GLU A 704 6.17 -50.90 -4.79
CA GLU A 704 5.86 -51.33 -3.42
C GLU A 704 5.29 -52.75 -3.33
N ASP A 705 4.87 -53.35 -4.46
CA ASP A 705 4.43 -54.78 -4.53
C ASP A 705 5.55 -55.74 -5.00
N ALA A 706 6.83 -55.26 -5.00
CA ALA A 706 8.00 -56.04 -5.45
C ALA A 706 9.17 -56.03 -4.44
N GLU A 707 8.90 -55.72 -3.15
CA GLU A 707 9.80 -56.01 -2.02
C GLU A 707 9.11 -56.89 -0.97
#